data_565aa1dd9b8eed78a409a617800f4f4b
#
_entry.id   565aa1dd9b8eed78a409a617800f4f4b
#
_cell.length_a   1.000
_cell.length_b   1.000
_cell.length_c   1.000
_cell.angle_alpha   90.00
_cell.angle_beta   90.00
_cell.angle_gamma   90.00
#
_symmetry.space_group_name_H-M   'P 1'
#
loop_
_entity.id
_entity.type
_entity.pdbx_description
1 polymer ?
#
loop_
_entity_poly.entity_id
_entity_poly.type
_entity_poly.pdbx_seq_one_letter_code
_entity_poly.pdbx_strand_id
1 'polypeptide(L)'
;MKKIYLLALMLIFVLNTAAQDFRYGKVSEEELLEKQHPKDPEVNAAVLYKSHKVHYDYNSINGFSLITEVHERIKIYNKEGFEWATKKLVNSKSGSDEVKVSGIDGETYHLENGKVKSDRLRNDAIFKDDLNKYLTSTTFTMPSVLEGSVIEYKYTLRSPFLISIDDILLQYTIPINNLEIDVKIPEFFVFWSHFNPRAKLEFKIDRSTKIFRYTNLQTTRSGGIAVSHSIKNNKIEFLENTYSIDKKDIPALINENHVGYLNNYAAVLIWELQLTNFPNSTMENYTQTWDGVAKKIYDHPEFGNELDKSRYFESELDDLLKNLSLPKDKISVIFNFVKAKVKWNDYAGYYTDNGVKDAFKDGAGNVADINLMLIAMLKYAGLKADPVLISTRDNGVPLYPTRNGFNYVVAGVSLNNELIFLDGTDKYLEVGMLPYRARNWQGRIIREDRSSEWVDLMGGSTSEKTTRLNIKLDDQFHFEGQITEELDGFYAKTYREGFADLNNDERIKKLEQSNGKIIISDLDVQNEKEIDKNIKKSFKFELPDGAEEIGNNIYLNPLLFLTTTSNPFKSEDRQFPVILKYPSSIINTVNIMLPNNVKVESLPANQALSINDKDVLFKYVVVQNGNFLRISTELTLNTILYLPEEYEVLKEFYNQIILKNTERIVLIKT
;
A
#
# COMPACT_ATOMS: atom_id res chain seq x y z
N MET A 1 2.67 55.44 -39.46
CA MET A 1 2.10 54.22 -40.05
C MET A 1 2.88 52.94 -39.67
N LYS A 2 4.21 52.87 -39.72
CA LYS A 2 4.97 51.63 -39.35
C LYS A 2 4.80 51.18 -37.87
N LYS A 3 4.55 52.05 -36.90
CA LYS A 3 4.31 51.71 -35.49
C LYS A 3 2.91 51.10 -35.23
N ILE A 4 1.92 51.43 -36.07
CA ILE A 4 0.54 50.89 -35.97
C ILE A 4 0.49 49.45 -36.51
N TYR A 5 1.28 49.12 -37.54
CA TYR A 5 1.38 47.76 -38.06
C TYR A 5 2.10 46.80 -37.09
N LEU A 6 3.11 47.33 -36.32
CA LEU A 6 3.78 46.52 -35.33
C LEU A 6 2.87 46.18 -34.14
N LEU A 7 2.02 47.12 -33.71
CA LEU A 7 1.02 46.90 -32.65
C LEU A 7 -0.09 45.95 -33.11
N ALA A 8 -0.55 46.05 -34.36
CA ALA A 8 -1.51 45.12 -34.94
C ALA A 8 -0.94 43.72 -35.13
N LEU A 9 0.35 43.56 -35.46
CA LEU A 9 1.03 42.26 -35.53
C LEU A 9 1.22 41.63 -34.13
N MET A 10 1.50 42.46 -33.09
CA MET A 10 1.54 41.95 -31.69
C MET A 10 0.14 41.54 -31.17
N LEU A 11 -0.93 42.23 -31.60
CA LEU A 11 -2.31 41.87 -31.20
C LEU A 11 -2.78 40.56 -31.88
N ILE A 12 -2.29 40.22 -33.05
CA ILE A 12 -2.63 38.96 -33.74
C ILE A 12 -1.93 37.73 -33.09
N PHE A 13 -0.80 37.93 -32.41
CA PHE A 13 -0.11 36.84 -31.69
C PHE A 13 -0.71 36.51 -30.32
N VAL A 14 -1.61 37.34 -29.78
CA VAL A 14 -2.24 37.15 -28.45
C VAL A 14 -3.59 36.43 -28.51
N LEU A 15 -4.11 36.11 -29.70
CA LEU A 15 -5.48 35.55 -29.88
C LEU A 15 -5.54 34.09 -30.34
N ASN A 16 -4.41 33.36 -30.28
CA ASN A 16 -4.46 31.90 -30.47
C ASN A 16 -4.36 31.14 -29.15
N THR A 17 -5.14 31.51 -28.12
CA THR A 17 -5.60 30.52 -27.14
C THR A 17 -6.81 29.80 -27.74
N ALA A 18 -6.60 29.03 -28.81
CA ALA A 18 -7.58 28.01 -29.20
C ALA A 18 -7.70 27.10 -27.98
N ALA A 19 -8.89 27.06 -27.37
CA ALA A 19 -9.20 26.05 -26.39
C ALA A 19 -8.88 24.71 -27.05
N GLN A 20 -7.89 23.98 -26.53
CA GLN A 20 -7.51 22.69 -27.09
C GLN A 20 -8.72 21.76 -26.97
N ASP A 21 -9.23 21.29 -28.12
CA ASP A 21 -10.41 20.42 -28.18
C ASP A 21 -9.95 18.97 -27.97
N PHE A 22 -10.11 18.44 -26.75
CA PHE A 22 -9.75 17.07 -26.40
C PHE A 22 -10.79 16.04 -26.85
N ARG A 23 -11.33 16.18 -28.07
CA ARG A 23 -12.20 15.14 -28.64
C ARG A 23 -11.41 13.85 -28.83
N TYR A 24 -12.02 12.72 -28.45
CA TYR A 24 -11.47 11.40 -28.67
C TYR A 24 -11.08 11.20 -30.14
N GLY A 25 -9.90 10.66 -30.38
CA GLY A 25 -9.38 10.43 -31.74
C GLY A 25 -8.74 11.66 -32.40
N LYS A 26 -8.51 12.76 -31.67
CA LYS A 26 -7.95 14.01 -32.21
C LYS A 26 -6.65 14.39 -31.46
N VAL A 27 -5.63 13.53 -31.61
CA VAL A 27 -4.28 13.81 -31.11
C VAL A 27 -3.54 14.68 -32.12
N SER A 28 -2.91 15.76 -31.64
CA SER A 28 -2.17 16.71 -32.51
C SER A 28 -0.71 16.29 -32.70
N GLU A 29 -0.07 16.83 -33.73
CA GLU A 29 1.37 16.63 -33.96
C GLU A 29 2.19 17.27 -32.81
N GLU A 30 1.75 18.39 -32.27
CA GLU A 30 2.42 19.07 -31.15
C GLU A 30 2.46 18.17 -29.92
N GLU A 31 1.36 17.48 -29.56
CA GLU A 31 1.32 16.52 -28.45
C GLU A 31 2.33 15.37 -28.66
N LEU A 32 2.51 14.91 -29.90
CA LEU A 32 3.45 13.85 -30.24
C LEU A 32 4.91 14.33 -30.28
N LEU A 33 5.17 15.57 -30.69
CA LEU A 33 6.49 16.16 -30.76
C LEU A 33 7.06 16.62 -29.41
N GLU A 34 6.20 16.75 -28.39
CA GLU A 34 6.62 17.11 -27.04
C GLU A 34 7.55 16.03 -26.47
N LYS A 35 8.81 16.41 -26.20
CA LYS A 35 9.85 15.47 -25.74
C LYS A 35 9.91 15.32 -24.24
N GLN A 36 9.45 16.31 -23.49
CA GLN A 36 9.45 16.36 -22.04
C GLN A 36 8.32 17.28 -21.58
N HIS A 37 7.82 17.07 -20.37
CA HIS A 37 6.77 17.92 -19.84
C HIS A 37 7.27 19.35 -19.58
N PRO A 38 6.53 20.41 -19.99
CA PRO A 38 7.04 21.80 -19.93
C PRO A 38 7.34 22.33 -18.54
N LYS A 39 6.60 21.84 -17.52
CA LYS A 39 6.73 22.30 -16.13
C LYS A 39 7.51 21.32 -15.24
N ASP A 40 7.63 20.06 -15.64
CA ASP A 40 8.29 19.00 -14.90
C ASP A 40 9.03 18.07 -15.88
N PRO A 41 10.23 18.46 -16.34
CA PRO A 41 10.97 17.75 -17.40
C PRO A 41 11.42 16.33 -17.04
N GLU A 42 11.45 15.99 -15.75
CA GLU A 42 11.93 14.70 -15.26
C GLU A 42 10.85 13.61 -15.20
N VAL A 43 9.58 13.94 -15.47
CA VAL A 43 8.51 12.94 -15.40
C VAL A 43 8.51 12.00 -16.60
N ASN A 44 8.17 10.76 -16.34
CA ASN A 44 8.18 9.69 -17.35
C ASN A 44 6.95 9.71 -18.26
N ALA A 45 5.84 10.30 -17.79
CA ALA A 45 4.59 10.48 -18.51
C ALA A 45 3.81 11.67 -17.97
N ALA A 46 2.80 12.14 -18.70
CA ALA A 46 1.86 13.17 -18.25
C ALA A 46 0.45 12.91 -18.80
N VAL A 47 -0.57 13.14 -17.97
CA VAL A 47 -1.97 13.14 -18.42
C VAL A 47 -2.25 14.47 -19.10
N LEU A 48 -2.35 14.48 -20.42
CA LEU A 48 -2.68 15.68 -21.18
C LEU A 48 -4.12 16.11 -20.94
N TYR A 49 -5.03 15.13 -20.81
CA TYR A 49 -6.44 15.34 -20.56
C TYR A 49 -7.05 14.19 -19.76
N LYS A 50 -7.85 14.53 -18.76
CA LYS A 50 -8.66 13.61 -17.99
C LYS A 50 -10.08 14.16 -17.86
N SER A 51 -11.05 13.41 -18.34
CA SER A 51 -12.48 13.66 -18.09
C SER A 51 -13.07 12.50 -17.32
N HIS A 52 -13.81 12.82 -16.26
CA HIS A 52 -14.51 11.84 -15.43
C HIS A 52 -15.93 12.35 -15.16
N LYS A 53 -16.93 11.70 -15.76
CA LYS A 53 -18.32 12.12 -15.68
C LYS A 53 -19.15 11.05 -14.99
N VAL A 54 -19.90 11.46 -13.97
CA VAL A 54 -20.83 10.60 -13.24
C VAL A 54 -22.24 11.14 -13.39
N HIS A 55 -23.18 10.29 -13.73
CA HIS A 55 -24.58 10.69 -13.81
C HIS A 55 -25.54 9.52 -13.58
N TYR A 56 -26.78 9.83 -13.25
CA TYR A 56 -27.84 8.85 -13.09
C TYR A 56 -28.66 8.78 -14.38
N ASP A 57 -28.59 7.63 -15.06
CA ASP A 57 -29.45 7.32 -16.21
C ASP A 57 -30.74 6.71 -15.70
N TYR A 58 -31.90 7.22 -16.19
CA TYR A 58 -33.20 6.72 -15.79
C TYR A 58 -33.88 5.98 -16.93
N ASN A 59 -34.36 4.78 -16.65
CA ASN A 59 -35.16 3.96 -17.56
C ASN A 59 -36.49 3.56 -16.88
N SER A 60 -37.61 3.74 -17.54
CA SER A 60 -38.95 3.45 -16.98
C SER A 60 -39.20 1.98 -16.62
N ILE A 61 -38.37 1.05 -17.10
CA ILE A 61 -38.45 -0.40 -16.83
C ILE A 61 -37.56 -0.76 -15.62
N ASN A 62 -36.32 -0.27 -15.63
CA ASN A 62 -35.29 -0.69 -14.69
C ASN A 62 -34.99 0.36 -13.60
N GLY A 63 -35.64 1.56 -13.67
CA GLY A 63 -35.34 2.67 -12.76
C GLY A 63 -34.00 3.36 -13.08
N PHE A 64 -33.33 3.84 -12.02
CA PHE A 64 -32.03 4.49 -12.15
C PHE A 64 -30.89 3.46 -12.33
N SER A 65 -29.86 3.89 -13.03
CA SER A 65 -28.52 3.27 -13.06
C SER A 65 -27.48 4.36 -12.87
N LEU A 66 -26.43 4.11 -12.13
CA LEU A 66 -25.31 5.03 -12.00
C LEU A 66 -24.31 4.77 -13.14
N ILE A 67 -24.00 5.80 -13.90
CA ILE A 67 -23.11 5.75 -15.06
C ILE A 67 -21.86 6.56 -14.74
N THR A 68 -20.70 5.96 -14.97
CA THR A 68 -19.42 6.66 -14.93
C THR A 68 -18.76 6.56 -16.30
N GLU A 69 -18.46 7.70 -16.92
CA GLU A 69 -17.75 7.79 -18.18
C GLU A 69 -16.36 8.38 -17.93
N VAL A 70 -15.33 7.69 -18.38
CA VAL A 70 -13.94 8.11 -18.24
C VAL A 70 -13.29 8.25 -19.61
N HIS A 71 -12.54 9.33 -19.81
CA HIS A 71 -11.70 9.56 -20.97
C HIS A 71 -10.36 10.12 -20.48
N GLU A 72 -9.26 9.43 -20.81
CA GLU A 72 -7.91 9.85 -20.48
C GLU A 72 -7.02 9.84 -21.72
N ARG A 73 -6.18 10.88 -21.86
CA ARG A 73 -5.14 11.02 -22.88
C ARG A 73 -3.82 11.22 -22.15
N ILE A 74 -2.83 10.34 -22.40
CA ILE A 74 -1.58 10.31 -21.66
C ILE A 74 -0.41 10.34 -22.65
N LYS A 75 0.52 11.27 -22.44
CA LYS A 75 1.81 11.34 -23.12
C LYS A 75 2.82 10.45 -22.40
N ILE A 76 3.55 9.64 -23.14
CA ILE A 76 4.64 8.80 -22.65
C ILE A 76 5.96 9.42 -23.13
N TYR A 77 6.84 9.80 -22.20
CA TYR A 77 8.10 10.43 -22.57
C TYR A 77 9.25 9.43 -22.72
N ASN A 78 9.30 8.42 -21.85
CA ASN A 78 10.36 7.39 -21.82
C ASN A 78 9.80 6.01 -21.43
N LYS A 79 10.66 4.99 -21.32
CA LYS A 79 10.27 3.60 -21.04
C LYS A 79 9.66 3.39 -19.67
N GLU A 80 10.09 4.14 -18.67
CA GLU A 80 9.52 4.10 -17.32
C GLU A 80 8.06 4.51 -17.31
N GLY A 81 7.64 5.35 -18.28
CA GLY A 81 6.24 5.72 -18.48
C GLY A 81 5.34 4.62 -19.07
N PHE A 82 5.89 3.49 -19.52
CA PHE A 82 5.10 2.39 -20.11
C PHE A 82 4.14 1.73 -19.13
N GLU A 83 4.35 1.88 -17.82
CA GLU A 83 3.42 1.40 -16.80
C GLU A 83 2.01 1.99 -16.97
N TRP A 84 1.89 3.22 -17.51
CA TRP A 84 0.62 3.89 -17.77
C TRP A 84 -0.17 3.32 -18.95
N ALA A 85 0.44 2.43 -19.73
CA ALA A 85 -0.23 1.76 -20.83
C ALA A 85 -1.23 0.67 -20.40
N THR A 86 -1.15 0.20 -19.16
CA THR A 86 -2.05 -0.83 -18.65
C THR A 86 -3.02 -0.23 -17.63
N LYS A 87 -4.32 -0.43 -17.86
CA LYS A 87 -5.40 -0.02 -16.96
C LYS A 87 -6.09 -1.24 -16.39
N LYS A 88 -6.17 -1.31 -15.04
CA LYS A 88 -6.94 -2.32 -14.32
C LYS A 88 -8.12 -1.64 -13.60
N LEU A 89 -9.33 -2.08 -13.91
CA LEU A 89 -10.57 -1.63 -13.29
C LEU A 89 -11.06 -2.74 -12.36
N VAL A 90 -11.20 -2.44 -11.07
CA VAL A 90 -11.77 -3.37 -10.09
C VAL A 90 -13.17 -2.89 -9.76
N ASN A 91 -14.16 -3.76 -9.90
CA ASN A 91 -15.57 -3.39 -9.81
C ASN A 91 -16.30 -4.25 -8.80
N SER A 92 -17.30 -3.66 -8.13
CA SER A 92 -18.13 -4.31 -7.13
C SER A 92 -19.14 -5.27 -7.77
N LYS A 93 -19.38 -6.39 -7.07
CA LYS A 93 -20.35 -7.42 -7.41
C LYS A 93 -21.07 -7.88 -6.13
N SER A 94 -22.36 -8.15 -6.22
CA SER A 94 -23.16 -8.65 -5.10
C SER A 94 -24.28 -9.55 -5.64
N GLY A 95 -24.16 -10.86 -5.45
CA GLY A 95 -25.08 -11.84 -6.04
C GLY A 95 -25.08 -11.76 -7.57
N SER A 96 -26.24 -11.46 -8.17
CA SER A 96 -26.39 -11.26 -9.63
C SER A 96 -26.07 -9.83 -10.09
N ASP A 97 -25.94 -8.90 -9.16
CA ASP A 97 -25.70 -7.50 -9.45
C ASP A 97 -24.19 -7.22 -9.52
N GLU A 98 -23.76 -6.60 -10.61
CA GLU A 98 -22.37 -6.25 -10.85
C GLU A 98 -22.23 -4.92 -11.59
N VAL A 99 -21.14 -4.22 -11.36
CA VAL A 99 -20.76 -3.06 -12.19
C VAL A 99 -20.24 -3.57 -13.52
N LYS A 100 -20.93 -3.16 -14.60
CA LYS A 100 -20.59 -3.58 -15.97
C LYS A 100 -19.68 -2.57 -16.65
N VAL A 101 -18.54 -3.03 -17.13
CA VAL A 101 -17.61 -2.25 -17.97
C VAL A 101 -18.01 -2.43 -19.43
N SER A 102 -18.16 -1.32 -20.15
CA SER A 102 -18.54 -1.29 -21.56
C SER A 102 -17.89 -0.12 -22.31
N GLY A 103 -17.97 -0.14 -23.64
CA GLY A 103 -17.45 0.96 -24.45
C GLY A 103 -15.95 1.22 -24.29
N ILE A 104 -15.16 0.18 -23.92
CA ILE A 104 -13.71 0.31 -23.90
C ILE A 104 -13.23 0.52 -25.33
N ASP A 105 -12.64 1.67 -25.56
CA ASP A 105 -12.02 2.06 -26.82
C ASP A 105 -10.69 2.71 -26.51
N GLY A 106 -9.65 2.41 -27.28
CA GLY A 106 -8.31 2.91 -27.03
C GLY A 106 -7.45 2.94 -28.28
N GLU A 107 -6.61 3.93 -28.39
CA GLU A 107 -5.66 4.09 -29.48
C GLU A 107 -4.30 4.59 -28.95
N THR A 108 -3.23 4.05 -29.50
CA THR A 108 -1.86 4.55 -29.29
C THR A 108 -1.43 5.29 -30.51
N TYR A 109 -1.04 6.56 -30.35
CA TYR A 109 -0.60 7.44 -31.43
C TYR A 109 0.91 7.61 -31.41
N HIS A 110 1.53 7.64 -32.59
CA HIS A 110 2.95 7.89 -32.80
C HIS A 110 3.19 8.61 -34.14
N LEU A 111 4.36 9.19 -34.30
CA LEU A 111 4.79 9.80 -35.54
C LEU A 111 5.57 8.80 -36.39
N GLU A 112 5.10 8.54 -37.60
CA GLU A 112 5.81 7.76 -38.60
C GLU A 112 6.01 8.61 -39.87
N ASN A 113 7.26 8.90 -40.20
CA ASN A 113 7.63 9.78 -41.32
C ASN A 113 6.93 11.16 -41.29
N GLY A 114 6.81 11.75 -40.09
CA GLY A 114 6.17 13.05 -39.86
C GLY A 114 4.65 13.04 -39.96
N LYS A 115 4.01 11.88 -39.96
CA LYS A 115 2.54 11.75 -39.98
C LYS A 115 2.05 11.02 -38.75
N VAL A 116 0.94 11.48 -38.21
CA VAL A 116 0.26 10.81 -37.09
C VAL A 116 -0.30 9.47 -37.57
N LYS A 117 0.11 8.41 -36.89
CA LYS A 117 -0.40 7.04 -37.04
C LYS A 117 -1.01 6.59 -35.72
N SER A 118 -1.97 5.67 -35.79
CA SER A 118 -2.55 5.08 -34.60
C SER A 118 -2.71 3.57 -34.70
N ASP A 119 -2.50 2.89 -33.57
CA ASP A 119 -2.80 1.48 -33.37
C ASP A 119 -3.96 1.33 -32.38
N ARG A 120 -5.02 0.67 -32.82
CA ARG A 120 -6.24 0.53 -32.05
C ARG A 120 -6.17 -0.66 -31.08
N LEU A 121 -6.66 -0.45 -29.85
CA LEU A 121 -6.90 -1.50 -28.87
C LEU A 121 -7.88 -2.54 -29.42
N ARG A 122 -7.50 -3.82 -29.36
CA ARG A 122 -8.33 -4.94 -29.80
C ARG A 122 -9.01 -5.61 -28.62
N ASN A 123 -10.13 -6.27 -28.88
CA ASN A 123 -10.87 -6.99 -27.83
C ASN A 123 -10.08 -8.14 -27.19
N ASP A 124 -9.12 -8.73 -27.90
CA ASP A 124 -8.25 -9.78 -27.38
C ASP A 124 -7.19 -9.30 -26.37
N ALA A 125 -6.99 -7.98 -26.28
CA ALA A 125 -6.16 -7.33 -25.26
C ALA A 125 -6.97 -6.84 -24.04
N ILE A 126 -8.26 -7.20 -23.93
CA ILE A 126 -9.13 -6.89 -22.80
C ILE A 126 -9.46 -8.17 -22.05
N PHE A 127 -9.02 -8.25 -20.81
CA PHE A 127 -9.17 -9.41 -19.94
C PHE A 127 -10.17 -9.11 -18.83
N LYS A 128 -11.08 -10.06 -18.57
CA LYS A 128 -12.06 -9.98 -17.49
C LYS A 128 -11.88 -11.17 -16.57
N ASP A 129 -11.79 -10.92 -15.26
CA ASP A 129 -11.61 -11.93 -14.24
C ASP A 129 -12.58 -11.72 -13.07
N ASP A 130 -13.07 -12.81 -12.51
CA ASP A 130 -13.72 -12.83 -11.21
C ASP A 130 -12.62 -12.94 -10.14
N LEU A 131 -12.40 -11.86 -9.38
CA LEU A 131 -11.40 -11.89 -8.31
C LEU A 131 -11.90 -12.68 -7.09
N ASN A 132 -13.17 -12.51 -6.74
CA ASN A 132 -13.86 -13.22 -5.68
C ASN A 132 -15.40 -13.03 -5.85
N LYS A 133 -16.20 -13.46 -4.87
CA LYS A 133 -17.67 -13.30 -4.92
C LYS A 133 -18.17 -11.84 -4.84
N TYR A 134 -17.29 -10.90 -4.48
CA TYR A 134 -17.62 -9.47 -4.32
C TYR A 134 -16.99 -8.55 -5.36
N LEU A 135 -15.97 -9.04 -6.07
CA LEU A 135 -15.16 -8.21 -6.97
C LEU A 135 -14.92 -8.90 -8.31
N THR A 136 -15.02 -8.10 -9.38
CA THR A 136 -14.54 -8.45 -10.71
C THR A 136 -13.42 -7.51 -11.13
N SER A 137 -12.58 -7.90 -12.07
CA SER A 137 -11.62 -6.99 -12.70
C SER A 137 -11.74 -6.99 -14.22
N THR A 138 -11.47 -5.83 -14.81
CA THR A 138 -11.26 -5.69 -16.25
C THR A 138 -9.93 -5.01 -16.48
N THR A 139 -9.02 -5.68 -17.18
CA THR A 139 -7.67 -5.16 -17.47
C THR A 139 -7.50 -5.04 -18.96
N PHE A 140 -6.95 -3.91 -19.43
CA PHE A 140 -6.57 -3.73 -20.82
C PHE A 140 -5.21 -3.05 -20.92
N THR A 141 -4.43 -3.40 -21.97
CA THR A 141 -3.12 -2.81 -22.24
C THR A 141 -3.11 -2.20 -23.62
N MET A 142 -2.68 -0.93 -23.70
CA MET A 142 -2.60 -0.19 -24.95
C MET A 142 -1.54 -0.79 -25.88
N PRO A 143 -1.84 -0.98 -27.18
CA PRO A 143 -0.92 -1.62 -28.12
C PRO A 143 0.23 -0.69 -28.52
N SER A 144 1.35 -1.25 -28.98
CA SER A 144 2.43 -0.55 -29.71
C SER A 144 2.98 0.70 -29.03
N VAL A 145 3.03 0.73 -27.68
CA VAL A 145 3.52 1.90 -26.93
C VAL A 145 5.04 2.04 -27.11
N LEU A 146 5.48 3.22 -27.52
CA LEU A 146 6.86 3.64 -27.75
C LEU A 146 7.15 4.92 -26.95
N GLU A 147 8.42 5.22 -26.75
CA GLU A 147 8.84 6.54 -26.25
C GLU A 147 8.32 7.63 -27.20
N GLY A 148 7.70 8.66 -26.64
CA GLY A 148 7.08 9.74 -27.39
C GLY A 148 5.63 9.45 -27.84
N SER A 149 5.06 8.26 -27.59
CA SER A 149 3.67 7.95 -27.88
C SER A 149 2.70 8.78 -27.05
N VAL A 150 1.51 8.98 -27.59
CA VAL A 150 0.31 9.41 -26.85
C VAL A 150 -0.66 8.24 -26.85
N ILE A 151 -1.09 7.81 -25.68
CA ILE A 151 -2.17 6.83 -25.52
C ILE A 151 -3.45 7.56 -25.15
N GLU A 152 -4.56 7.12 -25.73
CA GLU A 152 -5.88 7.67 -25.44
C GLU A 152 -6.87 6.54 -25.28
N TYR A 153 -7.66 6.57 -24.21
CA TYR A 153 -8.71 5.58 -23.97
C TYR A 153 -9.93 6.16 -23.28
N LYS A 154 -11.06 5.51 -23.50
CA LYS A 154 -12.31 5.78 -22.81
C LYS A 154 -13.03 4.50 -22.46
N TYR A 155 -13.86 4.56 -21.43
CA TYR A 155 -14.75 3.46 -21.03
C TYR A 155 -15.95 3.98 -20.25
N THR A 156 -16.97 3.13 -20.11
CA THR A 156 -18.18 3.41 -19.35
C THR A 156 -18.40 2.30 -18.34
N LEU A 157 -18.62 2.69 -17.08
CA LEU A 157 -19.10 1.83 -16.02
C LEU A 157 -20.59 2.03 -15.82
N ARG A 158 -21.37 0.96 -15.80
CA ARG A 158 -22.79 0.99 -15.44
C ARG A 158 -22.96 0.21 -14.13
N SER A 159 -23.31 0.92 -13.07
CA SER A 159 -23.48 0.38 -11.73
C SER A 159 -24.96 0.28 -11.36
N PRO A 160 -25.42 -0.85 -10.81
CA PRO A 160 -26.71 -0.98 -10.16
C PRO A 160 -26.70 -0.40 -8.72
N PHE A 161 -25.52 -0.12 -8.17
CA PHE A 161 -25.33 0.37 -6.81
C PHE A 161 -25.49 1.89 -6.73
N LEU A 162 -26.75 2.36 -6.65
CA LEU A 162 -27.13 3.77 -6.77
C LEU A 162 -26.66 4.65 -5.61
N ILE A 163 -26.40 4.06 -4.46
CA ILE A 163 -26.07 4.76 -3.21
C ILE A 163 -24.57 4.94 -2.97
N SER A 164 -23.73 4.52 -3.94
CA SER A 164 -22.27 4.60 -3.83
C SER A 164 -21.68 5.17 -5.11
N ILE A 165 -21.18 6.39 -5.05
CA ILE A 165 -20.33 6.98 -6.08
C ILE A 165 -18.88 6.68 -5.69
N ASP A 166 -18.12 6.09 -6.60
CA ASP A 166 -16.71 5.78 -6.37
C ASP A 166 -15.87 7.04 -6.15
N ASP A 167 -14.82 6.94 -5.37
CA ASP A 167 -13.87 8.02 -5.15
C ASP A 167 -13.21 8.45 -6.46
N ILE A 168 -13.17 9.75 -6.71
CA ILE A 168 -12.58 10.31 -7.92
C ILE A 168 -11.19 10.85 -7.64
N LEU A 169 -10.17 10.17 -8.15
CA LEU A 169 -8.78 10.59 -7.99
C LEU A 169 -8.50 11.82 -8.87
N LEU A 170 -8.10 12.92 -8.25
CA LEU A 170 -7.83 14.22 -8.89
C LEU A 170 -6.34 14.49 -9.13
N GLN A 171 -5.46 13.65 -8.57
CA GLN A 171 -4.01 13.77 -8.67
C GLN A 171 -3.39 12.38 -8.86
N TYR A 172 -2.40 12.28 -9.75
CA TYR A 172 -1.63 11.08 -10.03
C TYR A 172 -0.15 11.27 -9.69
N THR A 173 0.65 10.20 -9.78
CA THR A 173 2.11 10.27 -9.67
C THR A 173 2.79 10.89 -10.91
N ILE A 174 1.99 11.26 -11.91
CA ILE A 174 2.37 12.07 -13.07
C ILE A 174 1.48 13.32 -13.13
N PRO A 175 1.94 14.44 -13.70
CA PRO A 175 1.16 15.66 -13.77
C PRO A 175 -0.10 15.47 -14.65
N ILE A 176 -1.15 16.26 -14.35
CA ILE A 176 -2.36 16.33 -15.16
C ILE A 176 -2.50 17.74 -15.71
N ASN A 177 -2.44 17.89 -17.04
CA ASN A 177 -2.47 19.19 -17.69
C ASN A 177 -3.88 19.77 -17.69
N ASN A 178 -4.91 18.95 -17.97
CA ASN A 178 -6.30 19.37 -18.00
C ASN A 178 -7.17 18.30 -17.32
N LEU A 179 -7.92 18.72 -16.30
CA LEU A 179 -8.85 17.88 -15.55
C LEU A 179 -10.27 18.44 -15.66
N GLU A 180 -11.22 17.63 -16.12
CA GLU A 180 -12.65 17.92 -16.14
C GLU A 180 -13.42 16.86 -15.37
N ILE A 181 -14.13 17.25 -14.32
CA ILE A 181 -15.01 16.38 -13.54
C ILE A 181 -16.43 16.94 -13.59
N ASP A 182 -17.38 16.09 -13.91
CA ASP A 182 -18.82 16.41 -13.84
C ASP A 182 -19.56 15.31 -13.08
N VAL A 183 -20.21 15.65 -11.99
CA VAL A 183 -21.06 14.73 -11.22
C VAL A 183 -22.48 15.28 -11.18
N LYS A 184 -23.43 14.53 -11.76
CA LYS A 184 -24.84 14.93 -11.87
C LYS A 184 -25.70 14.02 -11.02
N ILE A 185 -26.37 14.60 -10.02
CA ILE A 185 -27.10 13.88 -8.99
C ILE A 185 -28.57 14.34 -9.00
N PRO A 186 -29.56 13.42 -9.18
CA PRO A 186 -30.95 13.72 -8.99
C PRO A 186 -31.24 14.16 -7.55
N GLU A 187 -32.18 15.07 -7.34
CA GLU A 187 -32.59 15.60 -6.04
C GLU A 187 -33.01 14.53 -5.03
N PHE A 188 -33.31 13.32 -5.49
CA PHE A 188 -33.68 12.18 -4.65
C PHE A 188 -32.52 11.59 -3.86
N PHE A 189 -31.27 11.88 -4.26
CA PHE A 189 -30.05 11.46 -3.59
C PHE A 189 -29.34 12.68 -3.02
N VAL A 190 -29.14 12.73 -1.74
CA VAL A 190 -28.41 13.82 -1.08
C VAL A 190 -27.02 13.32 -0.68
N PHE A 191 -26.01 13.76 -1.40
CA PHE A 191 -24.62 13.47 -1.12
C PHE A 191 -23.89 14.68 -0.54
N TRP A 192 -22.96 14.41 0.37
CA TRP A 192 -21.90 15.34 0.71
C TRP A 192 -20.65 15.03 -0.11
N SER A 193 -19.99 16.08 -0.56
CA SER A 193 -18.70 16.00 -1.24
C SER A 193 -17.59 16.46 -0.32
N HIS A 194 -16.52 15.68 -0.26
CA HIS A 194 -15.34 15.96 0.56
C HIS A 194 -14.08 15.84 -0.29
N PHE A 195 -13.08 16.66 0.01
CA PHE A 195 -11.73 16.45 -0.48
C PHE A 195 -10.89 15.77 0.59
N ASN A 196 -9.88 15.00 0.16
CA ASN A 196 -8.91 14.44 1.10
C ASN A 196 -8.20 15.57 1.88
N PRO A 197 -8.38 15.68 3.21
CA PRO A 197 -7.80 16.77 3.99
C PRO A 197 -6.27 16.68 4.13
N ARG A 198 -5.66 15.55 3.74
CA ARG A 198 -4.21 15.36 3.74
C ARG A 198 -3.55 15.79 2.43
N ALA A 199 -4.35 16.01 1.38
CA ALA A 199 -3.85 16.52 0.11
C ALA A 199 -3.44 17.99 0.26
N LYS A 200 -2.32 18.37 -0.39
CA LYS A 200 -1.82 19.75 -0.37
C LYS A 200 -2.41 20.63 -1.48
N LEU A 201 -3.33 20.08 -2.27
CA LEU A 201 -3.96 20.78 -3.39
C LEU A 201 -5.39 21.16 -3.06
N GLU A 202 -5.76 22.38 -3.38
CA GLU A 202 -7.12 22.86 -3.24
C GLU A 202 -7.88 22.76 -4.56
N PHE A 203 -9.13 22.34 -4.46
CA PHE A 203 -10.06 22.27 -5.58
C PHE A 203 -11.35 23.03 -5.25
N LYS A 204 -11.94 23.64 -6.28
CA LYS A 204 -13.22 24.32 -6.17
C LYS A 204 -14.26 23.54 -6.97
N ILE A 205 -15.42 23.32 -6.35
CA ILE A 205 -16.58 22.72 -7.02
C ILE A 205 -17.55 23.84 -7.41
N ASP A 206 -17.80 23.98 -8.71
CA ASP A 206 -18.86 24.80 -9.22
C ASP A 206 -20.17 24.00 -9.25
N ARG A 207 -21.28 24.65 -8.82
CA ARG A 207 -22.59 23.99 -8.68
C ARG A 207 -23.63 24.64 -9.55
N SER A 208 -24.45 23.81 -10.21
CA SER A 208 -25.62 24.27 -10.97
C SER A 208 -26.74 23.25 -10.85
N THR A 209 -27.98 23.69 -11.08
CA THR A 209 -29.16 22.84 -11.04
C THR A 209 -29.96 23.01 -12.29
N LYS A 210 -30.41 21.92 -12.87
CA LYS A 210 -31.26 21.90 -14.05
C LYS A 210 -32.48 21.01 -13.83
N ILE A 211 -33.58 21.29 -14.56
CA ILE A 211 -34.72 20.39 -14.61
C ILE A 211 -34.42 19.29 -15.62
N PHE A 212 -34.38 18.05 -15.14
CA PHE A 212 -34.29 16.86 -16.00
C PHE A 212 -35.70 16.41 -16.36
N ARG A 213 -35.91 16.12 -17.67
CA ARG A 213 -37.18 15.64 -18.20
C ARG A 213 -36.97 14.39 -19.02
N TYR A 214 -37.62 13.32 -18.58
CA TYR A 214 -37.66 12.07 -19.32
C TYR A 214 -39.08 11.81 -19.80
N THR A 215 -39.24 11.53 -21.11
CA THR A 215 -40.53 11.16 -21.69
C THR A 215 -40.38 9.82 -22.39
N ASN A 216 -41.10 8.81 -21.98
CA ASN A 216 -41.16 7.52 -22.65
C ASN A 216 -42.56 7.22 -23.14
N LEU A 217 -42.67 6.94 -24.45
CA LEU A 217 -43.88 6.50 -25.09
C LEU A 217 -43.92 4.96 -25.08
N GLN A 218 -44.63 4.36 -24.13
CA GLN A 218 -44.92 2.93 -24.17
C GLN A 218 -46.13 2.65 -25.03
N THR A 219 -45.90 1.92 -26.13
CA THR A 219 -46.98 1.39 -26.98
C THR A 219 -47.25 -0.05 -26.54
N THR A 220 -48.37 -0.27 -25.86
CA THR A 220 -48.80 -1.64 -25.52
C THR A 220 -49.79 -2.10 -26.58
N ARG A 221 -49.51 -3.24 -27.24
CA ARG A 221 -50.41 -3.91 -28.17
C ARG A 221 -51.11 -5.01 -27.40
N SER A 222 -52.38 -4.89 -27.19
CA SER A 222 -53.20 -5.98 -26.62
C SER A 222 -54.34 -6.30 -27.57
N GLY A 223 -54.59 -7.56 -27.84
CA GLY A 223 -55.76 -8.00 -28.57
C GLY A 223 -55.67 -9.35 -29.26
N GLY A 224 -56.85 -9.96 -29.44
CA GLY A 224 -57.11 -11.10 -30.30
C GLY A 224 -57.65 -10.58 -31.69
N ILE A 225 -58.94 -10.59 -31.87
CA ILE A 225 -59.57 -10.18 -33.15
C ILE A 225 -59.62 -8.68 -33.37
N ALA A 226 -59.55 -7.84 -32.29
CA ALA A 226 -59.42 -6.39 -32.38
C ALA A 226 -58.12 -5.94 -31.67
N VAL A 227 -57.21 -5.30 -32.41
CA VAL A 227 -55.96 -4.76 -31.89
C VAL A 227 -56.17 -3.36 -31.37
N SER A 228 -56.07 -3.14 -30.06
CA SER A 228 -56.01 -1.81 -29.45
C SER A 228 -54.59 -1.41 -29.13
N HIS A 229 -54.22 -0.19 -29.52
CA HIS A 229 -52.95 0.44 -29.15
C HIS A 229 -53.22 1.46 -28.04
N SER A 230 -52.64 1.26 -26.88
CA SER A 230 -52.62 2.29 -25.83
C SER A 230 -51.22 2.89 -25.74
N ILE A 231 -51.15 4.21 -25.85
CA ILE A 231 -49.90 4.96 -25.65
C ILE A 231 -49.96 5.53 -24.25
N LYS A 232 -49.11 4.98 -23.34
CA LYS A 232 -48.85 5.61 -22.04
C LYS A 232 -47.66 6.56 -22.17
N ASN A 233 -47.90 7.83 -21.87
CA ASN A 233 -46.88 8.85 -21.82
C ASN A 233 -46.40 8.97 -20.35
N ASN A 234 -45.32 8.31 -20.04
CA ASN A 234 -44.68 8.40 -18.71
C ASN A 234 -43.70 9.57 -18.73
N LYS A 235 -44.10 10.68 -18.12
CA LYS A 235 -43.19 11.82 -17.87
C LYS A 235 -42.65 11.72 -16.46
N ILE A 236 -41.34 11.83 -16.37
CA ILE A 236 -40.63 12.04 -15.08
C ILE A 236 -39.88 13.34 -15.19
N GLU A 237 -40.05 14.18 -14.21
CA GLU A 237 -39.37 15.46 -14.06
C GLU A 237 -38.82 15.55 -12.65
N PHE A 238 -37.52 15.93 -12.54
CA PHE A 238 -36.84 16.15 -11.27
C PHE A 238 -35.71 17.17 -11.44
N LEU A 239 -35.22 17.72 -10.33
CA LEU A 239 -34.05 18.57 -10.31
C LEU A 239 -32.79 17.71 -10.34
N GLU A 240 -31.88 18.04 -11.28
CA GLU A 240 -30.56 17.45 -11.39
C GLU A 240 -29.51 18.48 -10.93
N ASN A 241 -28.79 18.17 -9.87
CA ASN A 241 -27.69 18.98 -9.38
C ASN A 241 -26.39 18.54 -10.06
N THR A 242 -25.69 19.49 -10.68
CA THR A 242 -24.39 19.27 -11.31
C THR A 242 -23.29 19.89 -10.46
N TYR A 243 -22.25 19.13 -10.22
CA TYR A 243 -21.03 19.52 -9.51
C TYR A 243 -19.86 19.37 -10.49
N SER A 244 -19.19 20.48 -10.81
CA SER A 244 -18.13 20.49 -11.83
C SER A 244 -16.80 20.97 -11.25
N ILE A 245 -15.69 20.34 -11.68
CA ILE A 245 -14.33 20.79 -11.45
C ILE A 245 -13.66 20.91 -12.81
N ASP A 246 -13.12 22.06 -13.13
CA ASP A 246 -12.21 22.33 -14.24
C ASP A 246 -10.91 22.88 -13.66
N LYS A 247 -9.83 22.14 -13.80
CA LYS A 247 -8.51 22.56 -13.26
C LYS A 247 -7.41 22.15 -14.21
N LYS A 248 -6.46 23.08 -14.39
CA LYS A 248 -5.26 22.86 -15.21
C LYS A 248 -4.02 22.76 -14.35
N ASP A 249 -2.98 22.13 -14.91
CA ASP A 249 -1.64 22.14 -14.35
C ASP A 249 -1.57 21.57 -12.92
N ILE A 250 -2.14 20.39 -12.74
CA ILE A 250 -2.07 19.65 -11.47
C ILE A 250 -0.71 18.97 -11.39
N PRO A 251 0.13 19.28 -10.39
CA PRO A 251 1.45 18.67 -10.26
C PRO A 251 1.36 17.19 -9.91
N ALA A 252 2.41 16.45 -10.26
CA ALA A 252 2.57 15.07 -9.84
C ALA A 252 2.59 14.94 -8.32
N LEU A 253 2.04 13.83 -7.81
CA LEU A 253 2.21 13.41 -6.43
C LEU A 253 3.56 12.70 -6.32
N ILE A 254 4.53 13.37 -5.71
CA ILE A 254 5.91 12.86 -5.63
C ILE A 254 5.99 11.72 -4.61
N ASN A 255 6.52 10.58 -5.05
CA ASN A 255 6.77 9.45 -4.16
C ASN A 255 8.05 9.70 -3.35
N GLU A 256 7.90 9.71 -2.03
CA GLU A 256 9.01 9.82 -1.08
C GLU A 256 9.24 8.47 -0.40
N ASN A 257 10.50 8.11 -0.18
CA ASN A 257 10.83 6.88 0.53
C ASN A 257 10.18 6.84 1.93
N HIS A 258 9.66 5.71 2.33
CA HIS A 258 9.01 5.52 3.63
C HIS A 258 7.73 6.34 3.86
N VAL A 259 7.00 6.74 2.83
CA VAL A 259 5.71 7.45 2.96
C VAL A 259 4.56 6.54 3.40
N GLY A 260 4.78 5.23 3.38
CA GLY A 260 3.74 4.24 3.62
C GLY A 260 2.88 4.01 2.37
N TYR A 261 1.67 4.54 2.32
CA TYR A 261 0.80 4.50 1.14
C TYR A 261 0.60 5.91 0.58
N LEU A 262 1.17 6.16 -0.58
CA LEU A 262 1.23 7.50 -1.18
C LEU A 262 -0.15 8.10 -1.45
N ASN A 263 -1.14 7.28 -1.84
CA ASN A 263 -2.49 7.74 -2.12
C ASN A 263 -3.24 8.29 -0.89
N ASN A 264 -2.74 8.07 0.34
CA ASN A 264 -3.25 8.75 1.52
C ASN A 264 -3.14 10.29 1.43
N TYR A 265 -2.26 10.78 0.56
CA TYR A 265 -1.95 12.20 0.37
C TYR A 265 -2.38 12.74 -0.99
N ALA A 266 -2.89 11.87 -1.87
CA ALA A 266 -3.43 12.27 -3.16
C ALA A 266 -4.68 13.14 -3.00
N ALA A 267 -4.87 14.09 -3.92
CA ALA A 267 -6.13 14.80 -4.01
C ALA A 267 -7.21 13.86 -4.57
N VAL A 268 -8.26 13.66 -3.79
CA VAL A 268 -9.40 12.78 -4.09
C VAL A 268 -10.69 13.50 -3.76
N LEU A 269 -11.68 13.39 -4.63
CA LEU A 269 -13.06 13.82 -4.37
C LEU A 269 -13.89 12.60 -3.94
N ILE A 270 -14.42 12.66 -2.73
CA ILE A 270 -15.14 11.60 -2.05
C ILE A 270 -16.62 12.00 -1.94
N TRP A 271 -17.52 11.08 -2.23
CA TRP A 271 -18.96 11.28 -2.15
C TRP A 271 -19.58 10.39 -1.08
N GLU A 272 -20.23 11.01 -0.11
CA GLU A 272 -20.91 10.32 0.99
C GLU A 272 -22.42 10.55 0.92
N LEU A 273 -23.18 9.45 0.73
CA LEU A 273 -24.64 9.53 0.72
C LEU A 273 -25.16 9.81 2.15
N GLN A 274 -25.94 10.89 2.29
CA GLN A 274 -26.57 11.29 3.54
C GLN A 274 -27.98 10.73 3.67
N LEU A 275 -28.78 10.90 2.63
CA LEU A 275 -30.15 10.39 2.63
C LEU A 275 -30.67 10.18 1.20
N THR A 276 -31.74 9.37 1.09
CA THR A 276 -32.57 9.29 -0.10
C THR A 276 -33.99 9.75 0.21
N ASN A 277 -34.59 10.50 -0.73
CA ASN A 277 -35.94 11.04 -0.58
C ASN A 277 -36.69 10.91 -1.91
N PHE A 278 -37.24 9.73 -2.18
CA PHE A 278 -38.00 9.49 -3.41
C PHE A 278 -39.48 9.86 -3.23
N PRO A 279 -40.16 10.32 -4.28
CA PRO A 279 -41.61 10.55 -4.26
C PRO A 279 -42.35 9.28 -3.82
N ASN A 280 -43.30 9.43 -2.89
CA ASN A 280 -44.12 8.35 -2.36
C ASN A 280 -43.36 7.23 -1.60
N SER A 281 -42.16 7.48 -1.15
CA SER A 281 -41.44 6.57 -0.26
C SER A 281 -40.99 7.27 1.02
N THR A 282 -40.68 6.48 2.05
CA THR A 282 -40.12 7.02 3.28
C THR A 282 -38.71 7.50 3.04
N MET A 283 -38.37 8.66 3.57
CA MET A 283 -36.98 9.16 3.55
C MET A 283 -36.08 8.21 4.33
N GLU A 284 -35.01 7.76 3.70
CA GLU A 284 -34.02 6.88 4.32
C GLU A 284 -32.74 7.67 4.63
N ASN A 285 -32.29 7.58 5.87
CA ASN A 285 -31.05 8.23 6.32
C ASN A 285 -29.89 7.25 6.27
N TYR A 286 -28.81 7.62 5.60
CA TYR A 286 -27.57 6.85 5.43
C TYR A 286 -26.39 7.44 6.21
N THR A 287 -26.56 8.62 6.84
CA THR A 287 -25.50 9.19 7.69
C THR A 287 -25.07 8.16 8.72
N GLN A 288 -23.79 7.84 8.71
CA GLN A 288 -23.24 6.80 9.54
C GLN A 288 -22.26 7.39 10.55
N THR A 289 -22.25 6.78 11.74
CA THR A 289 -21.14 6.90 12.68
C THR A 289 -20.25 5.69 12.52
N TRP A 290 -19.01 5.76 12.99
CA TRP A 290 -18.14 4.59 13.01
C TRP A 290 -18.74 3.42 13.78
N ASP A 291 -19.48 3.68 14.87
CA ASP A 291 -20.22 2.64 15.60
C ASP A 291 -21.34 2.02 14.76
N GLY A 292 -22.04 2.84 13.99
CA GLY A 292 -23.06 2.35 13.06
C GLY A 292 -22.50 1.48 11.95
N VAL A 293 -21.33 1.84 11.41
CA VAL A 293 -20.60 1.01 10.43
C VAL A 293 -20.17 -0.31 11.04
N ALA A 294 -19.51 -0.26 12.21
CA ALA A 294 -19.04 -1.44 12.94
C ALA A 294 -20.20 -2.39 13.29
N LYS A 295 -21.31 -1.84 13.78
CA LYS A 295 -22.53 -2.61 14.07
C LYS A 295 -23.07 -3.32 12.83
N LYS A 296 -23.20 -2.62 11.69
CA LYS A 296 -23.69 -3.21 10.44
C LYS A 296 -22.79 -4.33 9.93
N ILE A 297 -21.46 -4.20 10.08
CA ILE A 297 -20.51 -5.24 9.72
C ILE A 297 -20.67 -6.43 10.65
N TYR A 298 -20.76 -6.21 11.96
CA TYR A 298 -20.89 -7.30 12.93
C TYR A 298 -22.22 -8.06 12.77
N ASP A 299 -23.33 -7.38 12.49
CA ASP A 299 -24.65 -8.00 12.33
C ASP A 299 -24.80 -8.76 10.98
N HIS A 300 -23.79 -8.67 10.09
CA HIS A 300 -23.83 -9.41 8.83
C HIS A 300 -23.61 -10.91 9.07
N PRO A 301 -24.39 -11.81 8.42
CA PRO A 301 -24.26 -13.26 8.62
C PRO A 301 -22.87 -13.83 8.36
N GLU A 302 -22.14 -13.28 7.38
CA GLU A 302 -20.78 -13.70 7.01
C GLU A 302 -19.69 -13.07 7.90
N PHE A 303 -20.08 -12.47 9.04
CA PHE A 303 -19.19 -11.94 10.07
C PHE A 303 -19.59 -12.42 11.46
N GLY A 304 -20.64 -11.85 12.05
CA GLY A 304 -21.02 -12.15 13.43
C GLY A 304 -21.43 -13.60 13.66
N ASN A 305 -22.24 -14.17 12.76
CA ASN A 305 -22.67 -15.58 12.88
C ASN A 305 -21.50 -16.56 12.72
N GLU A 306 -20.40 -16.15 12.09
CA GLU A 306 -19.21 -16.98 11.95
C GLU A 306 -18.46 -17.15 13.28
N LEU A 307 -18.54 -16.15 14.17
CA LEU A 307 -17.91 -16.17 15.49
C LEU A 307 -18.57 -17.15 16.48
N ASP A 308 -19.83 -17.53 16.24
CA ASP A 308 -20.60 -18.44 17.11
C ASP A 308 -20.48 -19.91 16.69
N LYS A 309 -19.82 -20.20 15.59
CA LYS A 309 -19.64 -21.57 15.09
C LYS A 309 -18.45 -22.24 15.78
N SER A 310 -18.69 -23.34 16.53
CA SER A 310 -17.63 -24.06 17.27
C SER A 310 -17.54 -25.55 16.96
N ARG A 311 -18.64 -26.21 16.63
CA ARG A 311 -18.72 -27.68 16.53
C ARG A 311 -17.70 -28.34 15.60
N TYR A 312 -17.22 -27.63 14.59
CA TYR A 312 -16.32 -28.17 13.58
C TYR A 312 -14.89 -28.34 14.06
N PHE A 313 -14.48 -27.64 15.13
CA PHE A 313 -13.13 -27.68 15.70
C PHE A 313 -13.07 -28.21 17.16
N GLU A 314 -14.19 -28.34 17.87
CA GLU A 314 -14.23 -28.63 19.31
C GLU A 314 -13.34 -29.80 19.69
N SER A 315 -13.50 -30.96 19.03
CA SER A 315 -12.73 -32.16 19.36
C SER A 315 -11.23 -31.98 19.20
N GLU A 316 -10.78 -31.38 18.09
CA GLU A 316 -9.34 -31.16 17.85
C GLU A 316 -8.77 -30.14 18.86
N LEU A 317 -9.55 -29.10 19.19
CA LEU A 317 -9.13 -28.04 20.08
C LEU A 317 -9.09 -28.51 21.55
N ASP A 318 -10.07 -29.29 22.00
CA ASP A 318 -10.09 -29.87 23.37
C ASP A 318 -8.87 -30.75 23.62
N ASP A 319 -8.48 -31.58 22.66
CA ASP A 319 -7.26 -32.39 22.75
C ASP A 319 -6.01 -31.55 22.86
N LEU A 320 -5.90 -30.47 22.07
CA LEU A 320 -4.76 -29.54 22.10
C LEU A 320 -4.63 -28.78 23.43
N LEU A 321 -5.76 -28.40 24.01
CA LEU A 321 -5.79 -27.57 25.23
C LEU A 321 -5.82 -28.37 26.55
N LYS A 322 -5.96 -29.69 26.50
CA LYS A 322 -6.20 -30.59 27.64
C LYS A 322 -5.29 -30.36 28.84
N ASN A 323 -4.02 -30.01 28.61
CA ASN A 323 -3.01 -29.82 29.67
C ASN A 323 -2.59 -28.36 29.84
N LEU A 324 -3.27 -27.42 29.19
CA LEU A 324 -2.91 -26.00 29.21
C LEU A 324 -3.83 -25.22 30.15
N SER A 325 -3.25 -24.60 31.17
CA SER A 325 -3.97 -23.76 32.14
C SER A 325 -3.71 -22.26 31.92
N LEU A 326 -2.53 -21.89 31.43
CA LEU A 326 -2.15 -20.48 31.28
C LEU A 326 -2.76 -19.87 30.01
N PRO A 327 -3.40 -18.70 30.11
CA PRO A 327 -3.99 -18.03 28.95
C PRO A 327 -2.98 -17.79 27.81
N LYS A 328 -1.75 -17.42 28.12
CA LYS A 328 -0.68 -17.18 27.14
C LYS A 328 -0.36 -18.43 26.31
N ASP A 329 -0.28 -19.61 26.97
CA ASP A 329 0.01 -20.86 26.27
C ASP A 329 -1.14 -21.27 25.36
N LYS A 330 -2.41 -21.06 25.82
CA LYS A 330 -3.59 -21.30 25.00
C LYS A 330 -3.61 -20.41 23.76
N ILE A 331 -3.28 -19.10 23.89
CA ILE A 331 -3.20 -18.17 22.76
C ILE A 331 -2.17 -18.69 21.74
N SER A 332 -0.97 -19.03 22.17
CA SER A 332 0.10 -19.50 21.30
C SER A 332 -0.27 -20.80 20.57
N VAL A 333 -0.82 -21.78 21.28
CA VAL A 333 -1.20 -23.07 20.70
C VAL A 333 -2.34 -22.90 19.68
N ILE A 334 -3.40 -22.15 20.02
CA ILE A 334 -4.53 -21.90 19.10
C ILE A 334 -4.05 -21.16 17.86
N PHE A 335 -3.25 -20.10 18.03
CA PHE A 335 -2.71 -19.32 16.93
C PHE A 335 -1.87 -20.17 15.96
N ASN A 336 -0.96 -20.97 16.48
CA ASN A 336 -0.14 -21.88 15.67
C ASN A 336 -0.98 -22.97 15.00
N PHE A 337 -2.00 -23.49 15.69
CA PHE A 337 -2.92 -24.46 15.12
C PHE A 337 -3.67 -23.89 13.90
N VAL A 338 -4.26 -22.69 14.00
CA VAL A 338 -4.96 -22.05 12.89
C VAL A 338 -4.03 -21.81 11.70
N LYS A 339 -2.82 -21.26 11.93
CA LYS A 339 -1.82 -21.04 10.89
C LYS A 339 -1.38 -22.32 10.16
N ALA A 340 -1.33 -23.45 10.88
CA ALA A 340 -0.99 -24.73 10.30
C ALA A 340 -2.16 -25.37 9.56
N LYS A 341 -3.40 -25.14 10.02
CA LYS A 341 -4.61 -25.78 9.51
C LYS A 341 -5.14 -25.14 8.23
N VAL A 342 -5.09 -23.80 8.14
CA VAL A 342 -5.71 -23.07 7.03
C VAL A 342 -4.71 -22.10 6.41
N LYS A 343 -4.51 -22.19 5.11
CA LYS A 343 -3.64 -21.29 4.32
C LYS A 343 -4.46 -20.13 3.78
N TRP A 344 -3.86 -18.96 3.81
CA TRP A 344 -4.44 -17.80 3.17
C TRP A 344 -4.40 -17.93 1.64
N ASN A 345 -5.50 -17.60 0.98
CA ASN A 345 -5.69 -17.68 -0.46
C ASN A 345 -5.39 -16.35 -1.18
N ASP A 346 -4.68 -15.41 -0.51
CA ASP A 346 -4.33 -14.07 -0.97
C ASP A 346 -5.50 -13.07 -1.13
N TYR A 347 -6.73 -13.44 -0.74
CA TYR A 347 -7.85 -12.52 -0.75
C TYR A 347 -8.00 -11.78 0.58
N ALA A 348 -7.93 -10.43 0.52
CA ALA A 348 -8.27 -9.55 1.63
C ALA A 348 -9.80 -9.36 1.70
N GLY A 349 -10.33 -9.26 2.92
CA GLY A 349 -11.74 -9.02 3.17
C GLY A 349 -12.04 -9.18 4.65
N TYR A 350 -13.08 -8.50 5.15
CA TYR A 350 -13.57 -8.68 6.51
C TYR A 350 -14.81 -9.58 6.58
N TYR A 351 -15.42 -9.94 5.45
CA TYR A 351 -16.44 -10.99 5.35
C TYR A 351 -15.82 -12.29 4.89
N THR A 352 -16.34 -13.41 5.41
CA THR A 352 -15.92 -14.75 4.96
C THR A 352 -16.29 -14.98 3.49
N ASP A 353 -15.42 -15.70 2.78
CA ASP A 353 -15.70 -16.11 1.40
C ASP A 353 -16.46 -17.44 1.36
N ASN A 354 -15.92 -18.45 2.01
CA ASN A 354 -16.52 -19.79 2.09
C ASN A 354 -17.22 -20.05 3.43
N GLY A 355 -16.94 -19.23 4.46
CA GLY A 355 -17.32 -19.46 5.85
C GLY A 355 -16.29 -20.29 6.60
N VAL A 356 -16.15 -20.03 7.91
CA VAL A 356 -15.10 -20.63 8.77
C VAL A 356 -15.08 -22.15 8.76
N LYS A 357 -16.26 -22.80 8.69
CA LYS A 357 -16.37 -24.28 8.69
C LYS A 357 -15.79 -24.90 7.42
N ASP A 358 -16.14 -24.35 6.27
CA ASP A 358 -15.70 -24.92 4.99
C ASP A 358 -14.22 -24.59 4.76
N ALA A 359 -13.75 -23.39 5.13
CA ALA A 359 -12.33 -23.05 5.11
C ALA A 359 -11.48 -23.98 6.01
N PHE A 360 -11.99 -24.35 7.20
CA PHE A 360 -11.33 -25.33 8.08
C PHE A 360 -11.21 -26.69 7.44
N LYS A 361 -12.27 -27.17 6.76
CA LYS A 361 -12.30 -28.46 6.07
C LYS A 361 -11.38 -28.47 4.85
N ASP A 362 -11.41 -27.40 4.05
CA ASP A 362 -10.69 -27.34 2.78
C ASP A 362 -9.21 -26.92 2.96
N GLY A 363 -8.83 -26.42 4.14
CA GLY A 363 -7.48 -26.00 4.48
C GLY A 363 -7.04 -24.72 3.79
N ALA A 364 -7.98 -23.92 3.25
CA ALA A 364 -7.72 -22.63 2.62
C ALA A 364 -8.90 -21.66 2.81
N GLY A 365 -8.61 -20.38 2.96
CA GLY A 365 -9.64 -19.35 3.14
C GLY A 365 -9.09 -17.93 2.96
N ASN A 366 -10.00 -16.96 2.92
CA ASN A 366 -9.63 -15.58 2.92
C ASN A 366 -9.25 -15.09 4.34
N VAL A 367 -8.91 -13.81 4.46
CA VAL A 367 -8.55 -13.18 5.75
C VAL A 367 -9.62 -13.40 6.82
N ALA A 368 -10.89 -13.20 6.48
CA ALA A 368 -11.99 -13.33 7.43
C ALA A 368 -12.26 -14.79 7.80
N ASP A 369 -12.21 -15.73 6.83
CA ASP A 369 -12.33 -17.15 7.11
C ASP A 369 -11.33 -17.59 8.19
N ILE A 370 -10.08 -17.15 8.09
CA ILE A 370 -8.99 -17.51 8.99
C ILE A 370 -9.12 -16.79 10.35
N ASN A 371 -9.29 -15.47 10.35
CA ASN A 371 -9.21 -14.68 11.57
C ASN A 371 -10.50 -14.73 12.40
N LEU A 372 -11.69 -14.86 11.77
CA LEU A 372 -12.93 -15.10 12.52
C LEU A 372 -12.94 -16.53 13.13
N MET A 373 -12.39 -17.52 12.43
CA MET A 373 -12.13 -18.85 12.99
C MET A 373 -11.21 -18.79 14.20
N LEU A 374 -10.10 -18.05 14.11
CA LEU A 374 -9.16 -17.85 15.21
C LEU A 374 -9.86 -17.22 16.43
N ILE A 375 -10.68 -16.20 16.21
CA ILE A 375 -11.47 -15.55 17.27
C ILE A 375 -12.45 -16.53 17.91
N ALA A 376 -13.18 -17.32 17.10
CA ALA A 376 -14.11 -18.32 17.60
C ALA A 376 -13.43 -19.38 18.49
N MET A 377 -12.25 -19.86 18.09
CA MET A 377 -11.43 -20.82 18.87
C MET A 377 -10.92 -20.20 20.18
N LEU A 378 -10.46 -18.93 20.14
CA LEU A 378 -10.01 -18.23 21.34
C LEU A 378 -11.16 -18.00 22.34
N LYS A 379 -12.36 -17.60 21.85
CA LYS A 379 -13.57 -17.47 22.67
C LYS A 379 -13.99 -18.80 23.28
N TYR A 380 -13.99 -19.89 22.51
CA TYR A 380 -14.27 -21.24 22.98
C TYR A 380 -13.32 -21.69 24.11
N ALA A 381 -12.03 -21.33 24.01
CA ALA A 381 -11.03 -21.59 25.06
C ALA A 381 -11.19 -20.71 26.30
N GLY A 382 -12.22 -19.85 26.39
CA GLY A 382 -12.51 -18.96 27.50
C GLY A 382 -11.68 -17.68 27.52
N LEU A 383 -11.08 -17.29 26.39
CA LEU A 383 -10.31 -16.07 26.26
C LEU A 383 -11.21 -14.93 25.75
N LYS A 384 -10.92 -13.69 26.20
CA LYS A 384 -11.62 -12.49 25.71
C LYS A 384 -10.98 -12.06 24.38
N ALA A 385 -11.61 -12.45 23.28
CA ALA A 385 -11.15 -12.18 21.92
C ALA A 385 -12.27 -11.51 21.10
N ASP A 386 -11.93 -10.43 20.43
CA ASP A 386 -12.85 -9.64 19.62
C ASP A 386 -12.25 -9.35 18.23
N PRO A 387 -13.07 -9.19 17.17
CA PRO A 387 -12.59 -8.81 15.86
C PRO A 387 -12.14 -7.35 15.82
N VAL A 388 -11.04 -7.10 15.13
CA VAL A 388 -10.51 -5.77 14.85
C VAL A 388 -10.54 -5.54 13.35
N LEU A 389 -11.41 -4.64 12.88
CA LEU A 389 -11.45 -4.20 11.49
C LEU A 389 -10.24 -3.32 11.18
N ILE A 390 -9.63 -3.57 10.05
CA ILE A 390 -8.45 -2.85 9.59
C ILE A 390 -8.65 -2.38 8.14
N SER A 391 -8.14 -1.21 7.83
CA SER A 391 -7.81 -0.81 6.47
C SER A 391 -6.35 -1.13 6.22
N THR A 392 -6.05 -1.99 5.26
CA THR A 392 -4.65 -2.29 4.92
C THR A 392 -3.95 -1.04 4.37
N ARG A 393 -2.61 -1.07 4.33
CA ARG A 393 -1.83 0.08 3.85
C ARG A 393 -2.20 0.47 2.42
N ASP A 394 -2.40 -0.49 1.55
CA ASP A 394 -2.79 -0.30 0.15
C ASP A 394 -4.27 0.11 -0.06
N ASN A 395 -5.11 -0.04 0.97
CA ASN A 395 -6.46 0.52 1.00
C ASN A 395 -6.50 1.95 1.56
N GLY A 396 -5.40 2.39 2.20
CA GLY A 396 -5.27 3.71 2.78
C GLY A 396 -5.89 3.84 4.17
N VAL A 397 -5.92 5.08 4.67
CA VAL A 397 -6.51 5.39 5.98
C VAL A 397 -7.92 5.93 5.77
N PRO A 398 -8.96 5.28 6.31
CA PRO A 398 -10.33 5.74 6.15
C PRO A 398 -10.53 7.12 6.78
N LEU A 399 -11.10 8.05 6.02
CA LEU A 399 -11.29 9.44 6.43
C LEU A 399 -12.68 9.68 7.02
N TYR A 400 -13.68 8.91 6.58
CA TYR A 400 -15.09 9.07 6.93
C TYR A 400 -15.73 7.72 7.26
N PRO A 401 -16.81 7.68 8.06
CA PRO A 401 -17.51 6.44 8.40
C PRO A 401 -18.10 5.76 7.15
N THR A 402 -17.42 4.75 6.66
CA THR A 402 -17.86 3.94 5.52
C THR A 402 -17.44 2.48 5.68
N ARG A 403 -18.22 1.55 5.13
CA ARG A 403 -17.87 0.13 5.12
C ARG A 403 -16.65 -0.14 4.24
N ASN A 404 -16.51 0.59 3.14
CA ASN A 404 -15.39 0.46 2.22
C ASN A 404 -14.06 0.99 2.81
N GLY A 405 -14.12 1.69 3.95
CA GLY A 405 -12.94 2.11 4.71
C GLY A 405 -12.18 0.95 5.34
N PHE A 406 -12.75 -0.26 5.38
CA PHE A 406 -12.11 -1.46 5.90
C PHE A 406 -12.06 -2.53 4.82
N ASN A 407 -10.97 -3.29 4.78
CA ASN A 407 -10.79 -4.41 3.85
C ASN A 407 -10.11 -5.61 4.50
N TYR A 408 -10.01 -5.61 5.84
CA TYR A 408 -9.27 -6.63 6.59
C TYR A 408 -9.83 -6.80 7.99
N VAL A 409 -9.61 -7.95 8.63
CA VAL A 409 -9.97 -8.21 10.02
C VAL A 409 -8.87 -9.06 10.67
N VAL A 410 -8.54 -8.78 11.94
CA VAL A 410 -7.63 -9.58 12.78
C VAL A 410 -8.24 -9.86 14.13
N ALA A 411 -7.67 -10.78 14.89
CA ALA A 411 -8.09 -11.03 16.26
C ALA A 411 -7.39 -10.07 17.24
N GLY A 412 -8.17 -9.45 18.13
CA GLY A 412 -7.69 -8.72 19.29
C GLY A 412 -8.00 -9.51 20.57
N VAL A 413 -6.98 -9.92 21.32
CA VAL A 413 -7.11 -10.68 22.57
C VAL A 413 -6.75 -9.79 23.74
N SER A 414 -7.69 -9.62 24.68
CA SER A 414 -7.43 -8.87 25.91
C SER A 414 -6.82 -9.80 26.98
N LEU A 415 -5.60 -9.52 27.38
CA LEU A 415 -4.88 -10.25 28.43
C LEU A 415 -4.17 -9.26 29.36
N ASN A 416 -4.41 -9.32 30.67
CA ASN A 416 -3.79 -8.45 31.68
C ASN A 416 -3.87 -6.94 31.38
N ASN A 417 -4.99 -6.48 30.86
CA ASN A 417 -5.24 -5.10 30.39
C ASN A 417 -4.43 -4.67 29.14
N GLU A 418 -3.76 -5.59 28.48
CA GLU A 418 -3.10 -5.37 27.19
C GLU A 418 -3.94 -5.98 26.08
N LEU A 419 -3.93 -5.35 24.90
CA LEU A 419 -4.54 -5.87 23.68
C LEU A 419 -3.46 -6.49 22.80
N ILE A 420 -3.54 -7.81 22.63
CA ILE A 420 -2.62 -8.60 21.78
C ILE A 420 -3.30 -8.84 20.45
N PHE A 421 -2.66 -8.46 19.36
CA PHE A 421 -3.16 -8.73 18.00
C PHE A 421 -2.62 -10.06 17.47
N LEU A 422 -3.49 -10.77 16.73
CA LEU A 422 -3.14 -12.02 16.06
C LEU A 422 -3.68 -12.01 14.64
N ASP A 423 -2.84 -12.40 13.68
CA ASP A 423 -3.23 -12.55 12.29
C ASP A 423 -2.79 -13.93 11.75
N GLY A 424 -3.75 -14.83 11.59
CA GLY A 424 -3.52 -16.21 11.16
C GLY A 424 -3.14 -16.37 9.70
N THR A 425 -3.10 -15.30 8.90
CA THR A 425 -2.83 -15.35 7.46
C THR A 425 -1.34 -15.50 7.10
N ASP A 426 -0.44 -15.31 8.06
CA ASP A 426 1.01 -15.38 7.83
C ASP A 426 1.67 -16.39 8.77
N LYS A 427 2.20 -17.47 8.20
CA LYS A 427 2.77 -18.62 8.94
C LYS A 427 3.96 -18.26 9.84
N TYR A 428 4.65 -17.15 9.56
CA TYR A 428 5.85 -16.75 10.29
C TYR A 428 5.64 -15.65 11.34
N LEU A 429 4.38 -15.21 11.55
CA LEU A 429 4.09 -14.25 12.61
C LEU A 429 4.10 -14.92 14.00
N GLU A 430 4.68 -14.20 14.95
CA GLU A 430 4.61 -14.49 16.37
C GLU A 430 3.36 -13.87 17.00
N VAL A 431 3.02 -14.31 18.22
CA VAL A 431 1.96 -13.71 19.03
C VAL A 431 2.26 -12.24 19.28
N GLY A 432 1.29 -11.37 19.01
CA GLY A 432 1.43 -9.92 19.17
C GLY A 432 1.99 -9.19 17.95
N MET A 433 2.35 -9.91 16.88
CA MET A 433 2.82 -9.30 15.64
C MET A 433 1.71 -9.22 14.60
N LEU A 434 1.64 -8.08 13.90
CA LEU A 434 0.83 -7.91 12.70
C LEU A 434 1.72 -7.84 11.45
N PRO A 435 1.28 -8.38 10.31
CA PRO A 435 2.01 -8.22 9.05
C PRO A 435 2.05 -6.74 8.64
N TYR A 436 3.06 -6.35 7.87
CA TYR A 436 3.25 -4.95 7.48
C TYR A 436 2.02 -4.34 6.80
N ARG A 437 1.29 -5.13 5.99
CA ARG A 437 0.05 -4.69 5.33
C ARG A 437 -1.06 -4.28 6.31
N ALA A 438 -1.14 -4.90 7.48
CA ALA A 438 -2.17 -4.64 8.50
C ALA A 438 -1.77 -3.54 9.51
N ARG A 439 -0.51 -3.12 9.54
CA ARG A 439 -0.01 -2.04 10.41
C ARG A 439 -0.26 -0.68 9.75
N ASN A 440 -1.50 -0.20 9.85
CA ASN A 440 -1.92 1.03 9.19
C ASN A 440 -2.71 1.93 10.15
N TRP A 441 -2.00 2.73 10.94
CA TRP A 441 -2.53 3.70 11.90
C TRP A 441 -3.41 3.06 12.98
N GLN A 442 -4.72 2.97 12.75
CA GLN A 442 -5.68 2.49 13.73
C GLN A 442 -6.62 1.44 13.12
N GLY A 443 -6.97 0.44 13.92
CA GLY A 443 -8.04 -0.51 13.66
C GLY A 443 -9.27 -0.21 14.52
N ARG A 444 -10.41 -0.79 14.18
CA ARG A 444 -11.63 -0.67 14.96
C ARG A 444 -12.02 -1.99 15.57
N ILE A 445 -11.82 -2.14 16.89
CA ILE A 445 -12.27 -3.32 17.62
C ILE A 445 -13.78 -3.26 17.82
N ILE A 446 -14.44 -4.39 17.60
CA ILE A 446 -15.90 -4.51 17.78
C ILE A 446 -16.18 -5.61 18.78
N ARG A 447 -16.92 -5.28 19.82
CA ARG A 447 -17.33 -6.23 20.86
C ARG A 447 -18.68 -6.90 20.56
N GLU A 448 -18.98 -7.94 21.27
CA GLU A 448 -20.21 -8.72 21.12
C GLU A 448 -21.48 -7.89 21.35
N ASP A 449 -21.43 -6.89 22.24
CA ASP A 449 -22.51 -5.91 22.47
C ASP A 449 -22.64 -4.85 21.38
N ARG A 450 -21.83 -4.93 20.29
CA ARG A 450 -21.71 -4.00 19.16
C ARG A 450 -21.08 -2.66 19.51
N SER A 451 -20.57 -2.48 20.71
CA SER A 451 -19.71 -1.34 21.02
C SER A 451 -18.41 -1.43 20.24
N SER A 452 -17.83 -0.29 19.85
CA SER A 452 -16.59 -0.27 19.10
C SER A 452 -15.72 0.91 19.47
N GLU A 453 -14.41 0.75 19.34
CA GLU A 453 -13.42 1.82 19.58
C GLU A 453 -12.21 1.67 18.68
N TRP A 454 -11.46 2.77 18.52
CA TRP A 454 -10.21 2.77 17.79
C TRP A 454 -9.08 2.22 18.65
N VAL A 455 -8.23 1.38 18.06
CA VAL A 455 -7.04 0.80 18.68
C VAL A 455 -5.81 1.07 17.80
N ASP A 456 -4.68 1.37 18.42
CA ASP A 456 -3.43 1.63 17.70
C ASP A 456 -2.85 0.34 17.11
N LEU A 457 -2.51 0.36 15.82
CA LEU A 457 -1.89 -0.76 15.10
C LEU A 457 -0.38 -0.55 14.86
N MET A 458 0.14 0.63 15.21
CA MET A 458 1.54 0.99 14.94
C MET A 458 2.48 0.54 16.05
N GLY A 459 1.96 0.34 17.27
CA GLY A 459 2.69 -0.18 18.42
C GLY A 459 3.21 -1.61 18.21
N GLY A 460 3.88 -2.14 19.21
CA GLY A 460 4.40 -3.50 19.24
C GLY A 460 5.78 -3.57 19.88
N SER A 461 6.28 -4.80 20.14
CA SER A 461 7.61 -5.02 20.66
C SER A 461 8.69 -4.60 19.65
N THR A 462 9.80 -4.09 20.15
CA THR A 462 11.00 -3.81 19.35
C THR A 462 11.62 -5.13 18.91
N SER A 463 11.82 -5.28 17.59
CA SER A 463 12.52 -6.43 17.03
C SER A 463 14.02 -6.21 17.11
N GLU A 464 14.78 -7.23 17.53
CA GLU A 464 16.22 -7.13 17.73
C GLU A 464 17.00 -8.00 16.74
N LYS A 465 18.11 -7.45 16.24
CA LYS A 465 19.16 -8.18 15.54
C LYS A 465 20.47 -7.97 16.27
N THR A 466 21.00 -9.02 16.87
CA THR A 466 22.33 -9.02 17.51
C THR A 466 23.32 -9.77 16.63
N THR A 467 24.41 -9.09 16.23
CA THR A 467 25.50 -9.68 15.43
C THR A 467 26.81 -9.61 16.19
N ARG A 468 27.54 -10.73 16.26
CA ARG A 468 28.87 -10.80 16.82
C ARG A 468 29.84 -11.40 15.81
N LEU A 469 30.90 -10.65 15.47
CA LEU A 469 32.03 -11.09 14.67
C LEU A 469 33.21 -11.35 15.61
N ASN A 470 33.82 -12.52 15.53
CA ASN A 470 35.11 -12.83 16.13
C ASN A 470 36.10 -13.11 15.02
N ILE A 471 37.04 -12.21 14.80
CA ILE A 471 37.90 -12.20 13.62
C ILE A 471 39.37 -12.07 14.03
N LYS A 472 40.22 -12.63 13.19
CA LYS A 472 41.65 -12.49 13.25
C LYS A 472 42.16 -11.85 11.98
N LEU A 473 43.01 -10.87 12.11
CA LEU A 473 43.79 -10.31 11.00
C LEU A 473 45.10 -11.11 10.91
N ASP A 474 45.39 -11.71 9.77
CA ASP A 474 46.63 -12.45 9.56
C ASP A 474 47.83 -11.52 9.24
N ASP A 475 49.03 -12.09 9.05
CA ASP A 475 50.24 -11.32 8.69
C ASP A 475 50.22 -10.77 7.29
N GLN A 476 49.32 -11.22 6.39
CA GLN A 476 49.03 -10.71 5.06
C GLN A 476 47.84 -9.72 5.04
N PHE A 477 47.30 -9.40 6.21
CA PHE A 477 46.18 -8.51 6.41
C PHE A 477 44.84 -8.98 5.80
N HIS A 478 44.66 -10.32 5.69
CA HIS A 478 43.38 -10.93 5.40
C HIS A 478 42.60 -11.16 6.72
N PHE A 479 41.28 -11.07 6.63
CA PHE A 479 40.42 -11.43 7.77
C PHE A 479 39.90 -12.86 7.63
N GLU A 480 40.02 -13.61 8.69
CA GLU A 480 39.30 -14.87 8.88
C GLU A 480 38.51 -14.82 10.20
N GLY A 481 37.34 -15.44 10.25
CA GLY A 481 36.60 -15.43 11.48
C GLY A 481 35.25 -16.13 11.43
N GLN A 482 34.52 -15.90 12.49
CA GLN A 482 33.18 -16.44 12.68
C GLN A 482 32.20 -15.32 12.99
N ILE A 483 31.04 -15.38 12.36
CA ILE A 483 29.87 -14.58 12.70
C ILE A 483 28.85 -15.41 13.45
N THR A 484 28.20 -14.80 14.43
CA THR A 484 27.02 -15.33 15.10
C THR A 484 25.95 -14.26 15.09
N GLU A 485 24.76 -14.59 14.63
CA GLU A 485 23.61 -13.69 14.63
C GLU A 485 22.45 -14.30 15.41
N GLU A 486 21.79 -13.47 16.20
CA GLU A 486 20.50 -13.77 16.82
C GLU A 486 19.47 -12.80 16.32
N LEU A 487 18.34 -13.33 15.80
CA LEU A 487 17.28 -12.58 15.16
C LEU A 487 15.97 -12.87 15.88
N ASP A 488 15.25 -11.84 16.30
CA ASP A 488 13.90 -11.97 16.83
C ASP A 488 12.87 -11.18 15.99
N GLY A 489 11.61 -11.35 16.32
CA GLY A 489 10.50 -10.60 15.79
C GLY A 489 10.51 -10.51 14.25
N PHE A 490 10.46 -9.29 13.70
CA PHE A 490 10.45 -9.06 12.26
C PHE A 490 11.77 -9.45 11.57
N TYR A 491 12.90 -9.45 12.26
CA TYR A 491 14.16 -9.95 11.70
C TYR A 491 14.12 -11.47 11.51
N ALA A 492 13.60 -12.21 12.50
CA ALA A 492 13.41 -13.66 12.39
C ALA A 492 12.39 -14.01 11.30
N LYS A 493 11.27 -13.28 11.27
CA LYS A 493 10.25 -13.42 10.22
C LYS A 493 10.84 -13.21 8.82
N THR A 494 11.55 -12.10 8.58
CA THR A 494 12.17 -11.78 7.30
C THR A 494 13.19 -12.85 6.87
N TYR A 495 13.96 -13.38 7.81
CA TYR A 495 14.87 -14.47 7.52
C TYR A 495 14.10 -15.73 7.09
N ARG A 496 13.08 -16.15 7.84
CA ARG A 496 12.25 -17.31 7.50
C ARG A 496 11.62 -17.17 6.12
N GLU A 497 11.05 -16.00 5.79
CA GLU A 497 10.48 -15.71 4.46
C GLU A 497 11.49 -15.83 3.32
N GLY A 498 12.71 -15.37 3.58
CA GLY A 498 13.75 -15.32 2.55
C GLY A 498 14.55 -16.59 2.36
N PHE A 499 14.61 -17.48 3.37
CA PHE A 499 15.58 -18.58 3.41
C PHE A 499 14.97 -19.96 3.67
N ALA A 500 13.72 -20.08 4.18
CA ALA A 500 13.17 -21.37 4.63
C ALA A 500 13.12 -22.43 3.51
N ASP A 501 12.82 -21.99 2.28
CA ASP A 501 12.65 -22.89 1.14
C ASP A 501 13.95 -23.13 0.34
N LEU A 502 15.09 -22.50 0.76
CA LEU A 502 16.39 -22.63 0.09
C LEU A 502 17.18 -23.81 0.63
N ASN A 503 17.91 -24.50 -0.24
CA ASN A 503 18.93 -25.47 0.16
C ASN A 503 20.21 -24.74 0.70
N ASN A 504 21.15 -25.50 1.26
CA ASN A 504 22.31 -24.92 1.94
C ASN A 504 23.21 -24.10 1.00
N ASP A 505 23.44 -24.55 -0.23
CA ASP A 505 24.29 -23.86 -1.19
C ASP A 505 23.67 -22.53 -1.67
N GLU A 506 22.34 -22.55 -1.87
CA GLU A 506 21.57 -21.34 -2.21
C GLU A 506 21.61 -20.32 -1.05
N ARG A 507 21.52 -20.79 0.21
CA ARG A 507 21.64 -19.95 1.40
C ARG A 507 23.01 -19.29 1.49
N ILE A 508 24.08 -20.06 1.34
CA ILE A 508 25.45 -19.56 1.34
C ILE A 508 25.63 -18.50 0.26
N LYS A 509 25.27 -18.81 -0.98
CA LYS A 509 25.36 -17.86 -2.10
C LYS A 509 24.60 -16.56 -1.83
N LYS A 510 23.39 -16.63 -1.29
CA LYS A 510 22.59 -15.46 -0.94
C LYS A 510 23.20 -14.64 0.20
N LEU A 511 23.78 -15.28 1.19
CA LEU A 511 24.49 -14.63 2.30
C LEU A 511 25.78 -13.96 1.81
N GLU A 512 26.57 -14.60 0.94
CA GLU A 512 27.76 -14.02 0.33
C GLU A 512 27.41 -12.77 -0.49
N GLN A 513 26.35 -12.81 -1.31
CA GLN A 513 25.84 -11.66 -2.07
C GLN A 513 25.41 -10.49 -1.19
N SER A 514 24.83 -10.77 -0.02
CA SER A 514 24.32 -9.72 0.88
C SER A 514 25.41 -9.13 1.79
N ASN A 515 26.53 -9.83 2.00
CA ASN A 515 27.62 -9.40 2.89
C ASN A 515 28.91 -9.00 2.15
N GLY A 516 28.82 -8.74 0.84
CA GLY A 516 29.96 -8.33 0.04
C GLY A 516 30.79 -9.50 -0.47
N LYS A 517 32.12 -9.36 -0.53
CA LYS A 517 33.04 -10.35 -1.11
C LYS A 517 33.56 -11.37 -0.08
N ILE A 518 32.74 -11.81 0.85
CA ILE A 518 33.14 -12.85 1.82
C ILE A 518 32.96 -14.24 1.21
N ILE A 519 33.78 -15.19 1.66
CA ILE A 519 33.67 -16.62 1.33
C ILE A 519 33.17 -17.33 2.58
N ILE A 520 32.00 -17.98 2.49
CA ILE A 520 31.32 -18.58 3.65
C ILE A 520 31.55 -20.10 3.70
N SER A 521 31.79 -20.61 4.91
CA SER A 521 31.82 -22.03 5.23
C SER A 521 31.13 -22.31 6.58
N ASP A 522 30.82 -23.58 6.86
CA ASP A 522 30.26 -24.06 8.11
C ASP A 522 28.99 -23.32 8.58
N LEU A 523 28.03 -23.12 7.65
CA LEU A 523 26.76 -22.48 7.98
C LEU A 523 25.90 -23.40 8.86
N ASP A 524 25.53 -22.91 10.05
CA ASP A 524 24.57 -23.51 10.98
C ASP A 524 23.43 -22.55 11.27
N VAL A 525 22.19 -23.06 11.24
CA VAL A 525 20.96 -22.27 11.52
C VAL A 525 20.06 -23.08 12.44
N GLN A 526 19.74 -22.52 13.60
CA GLN A 526 18.90 -23.13 14.62
C GLN A 526 17.57 -22.39 14.75
N ASN A 527 16.54 -23.10 15.19
CA ASN A 527 15.17 -22.61 15.46
C ASN A 527 14.43 -22.08 14.22
N GLU A 528 14.81 -22.47 13.02
CA GLU A 528 14.19 -21.96 11.80
C GLU A 528 12.69 -22.30 11.71
N LYS A 529 12.31 -23.51 12.20
CA LYS A 529 10.92 -24.00 12.18
C LYS A 529 10.14 -23.65 13.46
N GLU A 530 10.80 -23.20 14.49
CA GLU A 530 10.23 -22.88 15.80
C GLU A 530 9.91 -21.39 15.87
N ILE A 531 8.69 -21.03 15.46
CA ILE A 531 8.29 -19.61 15.23
C ILE A 531 8.38 -18.75 16.49
N ASP A 532 8.17 -19.35 17.67
CA ASP A 532 8.23 -18.72 18.98
C ASP A 532 9.65 -18.57 19.56
N LYS A 533 10.69 -18.95 18.79
CA LYS A 533 12.09 -18.85 19.19
C LYS A 533 12.89 -17.98 18.23
N ASN A 534 13.86 -17.27 18.80
CA ASN A 534 14.83 -16.51 18.03
C ASN A 534 15.62 -17.43 17.10
N ILE A 535 15.87 -16.97 15.87
CA ILE A 535 16.79 -17.65 14.97
C ILE A 535 18.20 -17.39 15.44
N LYS A 536 18.99 -18.48 15.56
CA LYS A 536 20.42 -18.39 15.78
C LYS A 536 21.14 -18.90 14.56
N LYS A 537 21.95 -18.04 13.96
CA LYS A 537 22.70 -18.34 12.75
C LYS A 537 24.19 -18.13 13.00
N SER A 538 25.03 -19.07 12.59
CA SER A 538 26.49 -18.92 12.64
C SER A 538 27.15 -19.48 11.39
N PHE A 539 28.25 -18.87 10.99
CA PHE A 539 29.11 -19.37 9.91
C PHE A 539 30.53 -18.83 10.04
N LYS A 540 31.48 -19.55 9.45
CA LYS A 540 32.86 -19.05 9.25
C LYS A 540 32.94 -18.28 7.94
N PHE A 541 33.83 -17.30 7.89
CA PHE A 541 34.08 -16.55 6.66
C PHE A 541 35.54 -16.14 6.54
N GLU A 542 35.94 -15.92 5.28
CA GLU A 542 37.18 -15.30 4.88
C GLU A 542 36.87 -14.01 4.11
N LEU A 543 37.67 -12.96 4.37
CA LEU A 543 37.60 -11.67 3.67
C LEU A 543 39.00 -11.24 3.27
N PRO A 544 39.44 -11.59 2.04
CA PRO A 544 40.81 -11.33 1.58
C PRO A 544 41.16 -9.85 1.47
N ASP A 545 40.20 -9.02 1.03
CA ASP A 545 40.41 -7.58 0.78
C ASP A 545 39.85 -6.70 1.90
N GLY A 546 39.95 -7.10 3.15
CA GLY A 546 39.35 -6.39 4.30
C GLY A 546 40.17 -5.22 4.86
N ALA A 547 41.44 -5.12 4.47
CA ALA A 547 42.37 -4.06 4.89
C ALA A 547 43.02 -3.40 3.68
N GLU A 548 43.31 -2.11 3.79
CA GLU A 548 44.00 -1.31 2.77
C GLU A 548 45.39 -0.92 3.28
N GLU A 549 46.44 -1.32 2.56
CA GLU A 549 47.84 -1.01 2.90
C GLU A 549 48.30 0.21 2.09
N ILE A 550 48.75 1.26 2.76
CA ILE A 550 49.34 2.45 2.15
C ILE A 550 50.68 2.78 2.84
N GLY A 551 51.81 2.45 2.21
CA GLY A 551 53.13 2.62 2.81
C GLY A 551 53.34 1.73 4.01
N ASN A 552 53.57 2.31 5.19
CA ASN A 552 53.72 1.59 6.45
C ASN A 552 52.43 1.48 7.25
N ASN A 553 51.36 2.10 6.78
CA ASN A 553 50.09 2.14 7.46
C ASN A 553 49.09 1.16 6.86
N ILE A 554 48.22 0.59 7.72
CA ILE A 554 47.13 -0.31 7.37
C ILE A 554 45.84 0.30 7.85
N TYR A 555 44.88 0.44 6.96
CA TYR A 555 43.59 1.06 7.21
C TYR A 555 42.51 -0.01 7.24
N LEU A 556 41.82 -0.12 8.40
CA LEU A 556 40.72 -1.09 8.61
C LEU A 556 39.42 -0.36 8.76
N ASN A 557 38.35 -0.89 8.12
CA ASN A 557 37.00 -0.53 8.52
C ASN A 557 36.61 -1.34 9.77
N PRO A 558 36.30 -0.71 10.93
CA PRO A 558 36.02 -1.41 12.18
C PRO A 558 34.84 -2.38 12.13
N LEU A 559 33.83 -2.07 11.31
CA LEU A 559 32.60 -2.85 11.20
C LEU A 559 32.58 -3.78 9.98
N LEU A 560 33.63 -3.73 9.14
CA LEU A 560 33.73 -4.49 7.88
C LEU A 560 32.44 -4.35 7.03
N PHE A 561 31.86 -5.47 6.61
CA PHE A 561 30.64 -5.52 5.83
C PHE A 561 29.35 -5.17 6.61
N LEU A 562 29.41 -4.97 7.95
CA LEU A 562 28.29 -4.47 8.74
C LEU A 562 28.14 -2.94 8.69
N THR A 563 29.03 -2.25 7.98
CA THR A 563 29.06 -0.79 7.87
C THR A 563 27.85 -0.26 7.11
N THR A 564 27.10 0.67 7.70
CA THR A 564 26.11 1.47 7.01
C THR A 564 26.80 2.58 6.22
N THR A 565 26.74 2.56 4.91
CA THR A 565 27.44 3.48 4.01
C THR A 565 26.57 4.47 3.28
N SER A 566 25.25 4.35 3.35
CA SER A 566 24.30 5.22 2.64
C SER A 566 23.15 5.64 3.54
N ASN A 567 22.79 6.93 3.44
CA ASN A 567 21.62 7.46 4.12
C ASN A 567 20.35 7.05 3.36
N PRO A 568 19.35 6.42 4.00
CA PRO A 568 18.07 6.11 3.36
C PRO A 568 17.23 7.35 3.07
N PHE A 569 17.53 8.50 3.72
CA PHE A 569 16.81 9.75 3.60
C PHE A 569 17.57 10.72 2.68
N LYS A 570 17.25 10.68 1.37
CA LYS A 570 18.00 11.41 0.33
C LYS A 570 17.34 12.70 -0.13
N SER A 571 16.02 12.85 0.08
CA SER A 571 15.29 14.04 -0.36
C SER A 571 15.81 15.30 0.35
N GLU A 572 15.87 16.43 -0.37
CA GLU A 572 16.21 17.73 0.23
C GLU A 572 15.02 18.24 1.05
N ASP A 573 13.85 18.25 0.44
CA ASP A 573 12.59 18.61 1.09
C ASP A 573 11.70 17.37 1.26
N ARG A 574 10.91 17.37 2.34
CA ARG A 574 9.94 16.32 2.58
C ARG A 574 8.55 16.88 2.81
N GLN A 575 7.57 16.28 2.15
CA GLN A 575 6.19 16.69 2.23
C GLN A 575 5.32 15.79 3.11
N PHE A 576 5.69 14.51 3.23
CA PHE A 576 4.89 13.48 3.89
C PHE A 576 5.64 12.85 5.06
N PRO A 577 4.94 12.30 6.07
CA PRO A 577 5.58 11.61 7.19
C PRO A 577 6.48 10.45 6.75
N VAL A 578 7.55 10.20 7.51
CA VAL A 578 8.33 8.98 7.41
C VAL A 578 7.66 7.91 8.25
N ILE A 579 7.33 6.77 7.63
CA ILE A 579 6.74 5.61 8.31
C ILE A 579 7.69 4.42 8.16
N LEU A 580 8.41 4.08 9.23
CA LEU A 580 9.25 2.89 9.28
C LEU A 580 8.40 1.62 9.42
N LYS A 581 8.98 0.48 9.09
CA LYS A 581 8.23 -0.78 9.08
C LYS A 581 7.83 -1.24 10.49
N TYR A 582 8.75 -1.17 11.44
CA TYR A 582 8.56 -1.62 12.83
C TYR A 582 9.63 -1.02 13.75
N PRO A 583 9.39 -0.95 15.07
CA PRO A 583 10.43 -0.61 16.03
C PRO A 583 11.54 -1.65 15.99
N SER A 584 12.81 -1.22 16.03
CA SER A 584 13.93 -2.12 15.83
C SER A 584 15.17 -1.72 16.61
N SER A 585 15.98 -2.73 16.96
CA SER A 585 17.30 -2.57 17.56
C SER A 585 18.32 -3.43 16.79
N ILE A 586 19.43 -2.82 16.39
CA ILE A 586 20.54 -3.51 15.76
C ILE A 586 21.78 -3.34 16.65
N ILE A 587 22.29 -4.43 17.14
CA ILE A 587 23.46 -4.48 18.03
C ILE A 587 24.57 -5.26 17.33
N ASN A 588 25.70 -4.60 17.07
CA ASN A 588 26.86 -5.25 16.49
C ASN A 588 28.01 -5.23 17.48
N THR A 589 28.74 -6.34 17.57
CA THR A 589 29.99 -6.46 18.30
C THR A 589 31.04 -7.09 17.40
N VAL A 590 32.10 -6.37 17.09
CA VAL A 590 33.24 -6.87 16.30
C VAL A 590 34.45 -6.97 17.20
N ASN A 591 34.96 -8.18 17.36
CA ASN A 591 36.17 -8.51 18.11
C ASN A 591 37.28 -8.83 17.12
N ILE A 592 38.38 -8.05 17.15
CA ILE A 592 39.51 -8.18 16.21
C ILE A 592 40.75 -8.56 16.98
N MET A 593 41.37 -9.68 16.62
CA MET A 593 42.71 -10.05 17.07
C MET A 593 43.70 -9.55 16.02
N LEU A 594 44.59 -8.65 16.42
CA LEU A 594 45.64 -8.10 15.56
C LEU A 594 46.90 -8.98 15.60
N PRO A 595 47.69 -9.08 14.52
CA PRO A 595 48.96 -9.76 14.48
C PRO A 595 50.05 -9.01 15.30
N ASN A 596 51.12 -9.68 15.64
CA ASN A 596 52.18 -9.09 16.49
C ASN A 596 53.08 -8.07 15.76
N ASN A 597 53.01 -8.04 14.41
CA ASN A 597 53.83 -7.17 13.55
C ASN A 597 53.19 -5.79 13.28
N VAL A 598 52.13 -5.43 14.02
CA VAL A 598 51.49 -4.13 13.94
C VAL A 598 51.23 -3.52 15.31
N LYS A 599 51.08 -2.19 15.35
CA LYS A 599 50.56 -1.42 16.50
C LYS A 599 49.42 -0.53 16.06
N VAL A 600 48.48 -0.28 16.95
CA VAL A 600 47.40 0.69 16.75
C VAL A 600 47.99 2.10 16.82
N GLU A 601 47.86 2.86 15.74
CA GLU A 601 48.24 4.27 15.65
C GLU A 601 47.06 5.18 16.02
N SER A 602 45.85 4.89 15.49
CA SER A 602 44.66 5.65 15.85
C SER A 602 43.39 4.79 15.83
N LEU A 603 42.44 5.14 16.69
CA LEU A 603 41.13 4.54 16.83
C LEU A 603 40.02 5.56 16.69
N PRO A 604 38.87 5.21 16.13
CA PRO A 604 37.67 6.04 16.20
C PRO A 604 37.31 6.38 17.64
N ALA A 605 36.89 7.61 17.90
CA ALA A 605 36.42 8.03 19.21
C ALA A 605 35.06 7.41 19.55
N ASN A 606 34.78 7.17 20.83
CA ASN A 606 33.44 6.76 21.26
C ASN A 606 32.42 7.89 21.01
N GLN A 607 31.21 7.52 20.61
CA GLN A 607 30.15 8.47 20.31
C GLN A 607 28.79 7.91 20.75
N ALA A 608 27.90 8.80 21.22
CA ALA A 608 26.50 8.52 21.43
C ALA A 608 25.66 9.66 20.87
N LEU A 609 24.62 9.33 20.14
CA LEU A 609 23.66 10.26 19.51
C LEU A 609 22.26 9.83 19.92
N SER A 610 21.33 10.78 20.15
CA SER A 610 19.92 10.48 20.39
C SER A 610 19.01 11.56 19.83
N ILE A 611 17.79 11.16 19.50
CA ILE A 611 16.68 12.06 19.16
C ILE A 611 15.58 11.84 20.20
N ASN A 612 14.92 12.93 20.66
CA ASN A 612 13.75 12.90 21.55
C ASN A 612 13.90 11.92 22.74
N ASP A 613 14.86 12.17 23.64
CA ASP A 613 15.07 11.42 24.88
C ASP A 613 15.10 9.90 24.75
N LYS A 614 15.61 9.34 23.61
CA LYS A 614 15.79 7.92 23.28
C LYS A 614 14.75 7.27 22.38
N ASP A 615 13.91 8.04 21.69
CA ASP A 615 13.09 7.50 20.60
C ASP A 615 13.97 6.87 19.51
N VAL A 616 15.14 7.50 19.29
CA VAL A 616 16.22 6.98 18.46
C VAL A 616 17.53 7.11 19.22
N LEU A 617 18.30 6.05 19.26
CA LEU A 617 19.58 5.99 19.93
C LEU A 617 20.63 5.34 19.03
N PHE A 618 21.79 5.97 18.91
CA PHE A 618 22.98 5.36 18.33
C PHE A 618 24.13 5.45 19.32
N LYS A 619 24.84 4.33 19.53
CA LYS A 619 26.07 4.25 20.31
C LYS A 619 27.16 3.60 19.49
N TYR A 620 28.36 4.09 19.62
CA TYR A 620 29.58 3.55 19.03
C TYR A 620 30.69 3.56 20.09
N VAL A 621 31.19 2.40 20.42
CA VAL A 621 32.21 2.22 21.49
C VAL A 621 33.34 1.37 20.97
N VAL A 622 34.59 1.84 21.16
CA VAL A 622 35.82 1.12 20.83
C VAL A 622 36.63 0.93 22.11
N VAL A 623 37.09 -0.30 22.34
CA VAL A 623 37.97 -0.68 23.47
C VAL A 623 39.15 -1.44 22.90
N GLN A 624 40.37 -1.04 23.30
CA GLN A 624 41.61 -1.76 23.01
C GLN A 624 42.17 -2.40 24.27
N ASN A 625 42.60 -3.67 24.17
CA ASN A 625 43.33 -4.36 25.21
C ASN A 625 44.48 -5.17 24.57
N GLY A 626 45.69 -4.60 24.58
CA GLY A 626 46.85 -5.16 23.87
C GLY A 626 46.56 -5.27 22.37
N ASN A 627 46.69 -6.47 21.80
CA ASN A 627 46.39 -6.77 20.39
C ASN A 627 44.92 -7.08 20.11
N PHE A 628 44.06 -6.93 21.12
CA PHE A 628 42.61 -7.17 20.97
C PHE A 628 41.86 -5.86 20.89
N LEU A 629 41.05 -5.72 19.85
CA LEU A 629 40.11 -4.62 19.69
C LEU A 629 38.70 -5.11 19.80
N ARG A 630 37.83 -4.36 20.48
CA ARG A 630 36.41 -4.59 20.52
C ARG A 630 35.68 -3.32 20.09
N ILE A 631 34.87 -3.43 19.06
CA ILE A 631 34.00 -2.38 18.55
C ILE A 631 32.55 -2.82 18.80
N SER A 632 31.75 -1.94 19.42
CA SER A 632 30.33 -2.21 19.67
C SER A 632 29.50 -1.06 19.13
N THR A 633 28.47 -1.37 18.37
CA THR A 633 27.46 -0.39 17.90
C THR A 633 26.06 -0.84 18.31
N GLU A 634 25.22 0.11 18.67
CA GLU A 634 23.80 -0.09 18.95
C GLU A 634 23.03 1.00 18.23
N LEU A 635 22.07 0.62 17.35
CA LEU A 635 21.11 1.52 16.73
C LEU A 635 19.71 1.06 17.12
N THR A 636 18.99 1.87 17.91
CA THR A 636 17.64 1.58 18.36
C THR A 636 16.68 2.63 17.81
N LEU A 637 15.60 2.18 17.20
CA LEU A 637 14.52 2.96 16.62
C LEU A 637 13.20 2.55 17.29
N ASN A 638 12.80 3.26 18.35
CA ASN A 638 11.55 2.99 19.09
C ASN A 638 10.34 3.65 18.41
N THR A 639 10.54 4.82 17.83
CA THR A 639 9.50 5.54 17.06
C THR A 639 9.59 5.19 15.59
N ILE A 640 8.44 4.91 14.99
CA ILE A 640 8.33 4.52 13.58
C ILE A 640 7.61 5.57 12.71
N LEU A 641 7.08 6.63 13.30
CA LEU A 641 6.40 7.72 12.61
C LEU A 641 7.11 9.04 12.93
N TYR A 642 7.61 9.72 11.90
CA TYR A 642 8.21 11.04 12.00
C TYR A 642 7.44 12.00 11.09
N LEU A 643 7.08 13.16 11.62
CA LEU A 643 6.42 14.22 10.85
C LEU A 643 7.41 14.88 9.87
N PRO A 644 6.93 15.56 8.81
CA PRO A 644 7.82 16.23 7.86
C PRO A 644 8.77 17.23 8.53
N GLU A 645 8.34 17.90 9.61
CA GLU A 645 9.14 18.86 10.38
C GLU A 645 10.30 18.20 11.13
N GLU A 646 10.22 16.90 11.40
CA GLU A 646 11.26 16.12 12.09
C GLU A 646 12.26 15.48 11.12
N TYR A 647 11.99 15.58 9.82
CA TYR A 647 12.75 14.88 8.77
C TYR A 647 14.23 15.28 8.73
N GLU A 648 14.53 16.57 8.80
CA GLU A 648 15.93 17.05 8.74
C GLU A 648 16.75 16.55 9.93
N VAL A 649 16.15 16.47 11.12
CA VAL A 649 16.81 15.92 12.31
C VAL A 649 17.11 14.44 12.12
N LEU A 650 16.16 13.67 11.58
CA LEU A 650 16.33 12.25 11.28
C LEU A 650 17.40 12.02 10.21
N LYS A 651 17.39 12.82 9.13
CA LYS A 651 18.37 12.76 8.03
C LYS A 651 19.79 13.06 8.54
N GLU A 652 19.95 14.11 9.33
CA GLU A 652 21.24 14.46 9.90
C GLU A 652 21.73 13.41 10.91
N PHE A 653 20.84 12.83 11.71
CA PHE A 653 21.20 11.71 12.61
C PHE A 653 21.82 10.56 11.82
N TYR A 654 21.22 10.14 10.68
CA TYR A 654 21.78 9.10 9.84
C TYR A 654 23.08 9.50 9.14
N ASN A 655 23.25 10.79 8.78
CA ASN A 655 24.53 11.30 8.26
C ASN A 655 25.64 11.12 9.29
N GLN A 656 25.39 11.47 10.55
CA GLN A 656 26.34 11.29 11.65
C GLN A 656 26.70 9.81 11.90
N ILE A 657 25.71 8.89 11.80
CA ILE A 657 25.95 7.45 11.87
C ILE A 657 26.90 7.00 10.76
N ILE A 658 26.68 7.44 9.52
CA ILE A 658 27.50 7.06 8.37
C ILE A 658 28.91 7.58 8.54
N LEU A 659 29.07 8.85 8.90
CA LEU A 659 30.39 9.44 9.18
C LEU A 659 31.13 8.63 10.24
N LYS A 660 30.47 8.27 11.34
CA LYS A 660 31.06 7.46 12.40
C LYS A 660 31.41 6.04 11.96
N ASN A 661 30.54 5.38 11.23
CA ASN A 661 30.75 4.00 10.77
C ASN A 661 31.84 3.88 9.69
N THR A 662 32.17 4.98 9.00
CA THR A 662 33.22 5.04 7.97
C THR A 662 34.59 5.49 8.52
N GLU A 663 34.69 5.89 9.78
CA GLU A 663 35.99 6.17 10.43
C GLU A 663 36.82 4.89 10.47
N ARG A 664 38.11 5.01 10.12
CA ARG A 664 39.01 3.87 10.01
C ARG A 664 39.89 3.71 11.25
N ILE A 665 40.20 2.48 11.58
CA ILE A 665 41.33 2.15 12.47
C ILE A 665 42.60 2.25 11.65
N VAL A 666 43.62 2.92 12.17
CA VAL A 666 44.95 2.99 11.54
C VAL A 666 45.92 2.15 12.37
N LEU A 667 46.56 1.18 11.72
CA LEU A 667 47.66 0.38 12.29
C LEU A 667 48.95 0.77 11.59
N ILE A 668 50.06 0.63 12.28
CA ILE A 668 51.41 0.82 11.73
C ILE A 668 52.22 -0.49 11.86
N LYS A 669 52.94 -0.87 10.84
CA LYS A 669 53.85 -2.01 10.81
C LYS A 669 55.04 -1.76 11.78
N THR A 670 55.41 -2.76 12.58
CA THR A 670 56.50 -2.67 13.60
C THR A 670 57.72 -3.48 13.24
#